data_40da61a27da8f96567b634e6a3a4a96d
#
_entry.id   40da61a27da8f96567b634e6a3a4a96d
#
_cell.length_a   1.000
_cell.length_b   1.000
_cell.length_c   1.000
_cell.angle_alpha   90.00
_cell.angle_beta   90.00
_cell.angle_gamma   90.00
#
_symmetry.space_group_name_H-M   'P 1'
#
loop_
_entity.id
_entity.type
_entity.pdbx_description
1 polymer ?
#
loop_
_entity_poly.entity_id
_entity_poly.type
_entity_poly.pdbx_seq_one_letter_code
_entity_poly.pdbx_strand_id
1 'polypeptide(L)'
;MNKKALKTLEYDKILDLLAARATSPLGGELCRRLTPSEDLAEIRRLQNETGDALNRLFQKGSISFGNARDLKPSLGRLALGSSLSQQELLAIAGLLENTARVKAYGRRDRADVPSDSLDPLFDLLEPLTPLSAEIRRCILSEDEISDDASPALRQIRRSIRFNGERIHSQLNSLMNGSLRNCLQDAVITMRGGRYCLPVKSEYRSQVPGMIHDQSSTGATVFVEPMAVVKLNNEIRELELKEEKEIEAILASLSASAAENLESLRYDLENMAELDFIFARASLAMDMNASKPEFNEDGIIRLRQARHPLIPKKQVVPIDIRLGETFDLLIITGPNTGGKTVSLKTMGLLTLMGQSGLHIPALDRSQLSVFREVYADIGDEQSIEQSLSTFSSHMTNIVSFLEKADSRSLVLFDELGAGTDPTEGAALAIAILSYLHRQGIRTMATTHYSELKLFALSTEGVENACCEFDVDTLRPTYRLLIGIPGKSNAFAISSKLGLPDFIIQEAREQLSEQDESFEDVLTTLEQNRVALETEKEELARYRQEVERLKEELSSRQKKLDSQRENILREANEKAHAILKDAKDYADQTMREFQKFGKAGISVSKMEKRRSELRGKMSKTAEKLAMKTPEKQAGTLKASDLHPGDSVKVLSMNLKGTVSTTPDSKGYLFVQMGIIRSKVHISDLQLIDEPVITGGGISRTSSGKIRMSKSASVSTEINLLGRTVDEAIAELDKYLDDAYLAHMPSVRIVHGKGTGALRKGIHNYLRRQKIVQDFHLAEFGEGDAGVTIVTFKK
;
A
#
# COMPACT_ATOMS: atom_id res chain seq x y z
N MET A 1 -5.86 -4.87 -28.41
CA MET A 1 -5.37 -3.65 -27.69
C MET A 1 -4.58 -2.75 -28.64
N ASN A 2 -4.87 -1.46 -28.68
CA ASN A 2 -4.30 -0.48 -29.61
C ASN A 2 -2.83 -0.19 -29.34
N LYS A 3 -1.94 -0.48 -30.32
CA LYS A 3 -0.48 -0.27 -30.17
C LYS A 3 -0.10 1.20 -29.99
N LYS A 4 -0.85 2.15 -30.60
CA LYS A 4 -0.60 3.57 -30.43
C LYS A 4 -0.89 4.00 -28.98
N ALA A 5 -2.00 3.52 -28.41
CA ALA A 5 -2.34 3.80 -27.01
C ALA A 5 -1.31 3.26 -26.02
N LEU A 6 -0.77 2.06 -26.25
CA LEU A 6 0.31 1.50 -25.42
C LEU A 6 1.52 2.44 -25.37
N LYS A 7 1.92 2.99 -26.51
CA LYS A 7 3.04 3.93 -26.59
C LYS A 7 2.70 5.30 -25.97
N THR A 8 1.51 5.84 -26.28
CA THR A 8 1.05 7.14 -25.76
C THR A 8 0.93 7.14 -24.24
N LEU A 9 0.47 6.02 -23.66
CA LEU A 9 0.35 5.83 -22.22
C LEU A 9 1.66 5.37 -21.57
N GLU A 10 2.75 5.26 -22.33
CA GLU A 10 4.08 4.89 -21.84
C GLU A 10 4.13 3.50 -21.17
N TYR A 11 3.32 2.54 -21.66
CA TYR A 11 3.26 1.19 -21.12
C TYR A 11 4.58 0.43 -21.30
N ASP A 12 5.32 0.71 -22.36
CA ASP A 12 6.67 0.23 -22.59
C ASP A 12 7.64 0.51 -21.44
N LYS A 13 7.54 1.69 -20.82
CA LYS A 13 8.34 2.03 -19.62
C LYS A 13 7.98 1.15 -18.43
N ILE A 14 6.72 0.76 -18.28
CA ILE A 14 6.31 -0.21 -17.24
C ILE A 14 6.91 -1.58 -17.51
N LEU A 15 6.93 -2.02 -18.78
CA LEU A 15 7.56 -3.28 -19.15
C LEU A 15 9.07 -3.28 -18.89
N ASP A 16 9.75 -2.15 -19.11
CA ASP A 16 11.16 -1.99 -18.77
C ASP A 16 11.40 -2.06 -17.27
N LEU A 17 10.55 -1.39 -16.48
CA LEU A 17 10.60 -1.48 -15.02
C LEU A 17 10.35 -2.92 -14.53
N LEU A 18 9.43 -3.62 -15.16
CA LEU A 18 9.11 -5.02 -14.86
C LEU A 18 10.29 -5.93 -15.21
N ALA A 19 10.85 -5.79 -16.43
CA ALA A 19 11.99 -6.58 -16.88
C ALA A 19 13.25 -6.38 -16.01
N ALA A 20 13.43 -5.19 -15.46
CA ALA A 20 14.50 -4.91 -14.50
C ALA A 20 14.35 -5.66 -13.15
N ARG A 21 13.19 -6.25 -12.86
CA ARG A 21 12.94 -7.08 -11.68
C ARG A 21 13.13 -8.57 -11.93
N ALA A 22 13.13 -9.00 -13.20
CA ALA A 22 13.47 -10.37 -13.55
C ALA A 22 14.96 -10.64 -13.25
N THR A 23 15.25 -11.85 -12.79
CA THR A 23 16.60 -12.29 -12.43
C THR A 23 17.24 -13.15 -13.50
N SER A 24 16.45 -13.59 -14.49
CA SER A 24 16.91 -14.37 -15.63
C SER A 24 16.66 -13.65 -16.96
N PRO A 25 17.49 -13.86 -18.00
CA PRO A 25 17.26 -13.28 -19.32
C PRO A 25 15.91 -13.67 -19.93
N LEU A 26 15.50 -14.95 -19.76
CA LEU A 26 14.23 -15.46 -20.29
C LEU A 26 13.03 -14.87 -19.56
N GLY A 27 13.06 -14.75 -18.23
CA GLY A 27 12.03 -14.04 -17.46
C GLY A 27 11.92 -12.57 -17.87
N GLY A 28 13.06 -11.90 -18.10
CA GLY A 28 13.11 -10.54 -18.62
C GLY A 28 12.51 -10.40 -20.02
N GLU A 29 12.69 -11.42 -20.88
CA GLU A 29 12.07 -11.47 -22.22
C GLU A 29 10.55 -11.60 -22.12
N LEU A 30 10.04 -12.47 -21.23
CA LEU A 30 8.61 -12.60 -20.95
C LEU A 30 8.01 -11.29 -20.43
N CYS A 31 8.72 -10.60 -19.54
CA CYS A 31 8.31 -9.29 -19.04
C CYS A 31 8.11 -8.27 -20.18
N ARG A 32 9.04 -8.20 -21.14
CA ARG A 32 8.95 -7.24 -22.25
C ARG A 32 7.87 -7.60 -23.29
N ARG A 33 7.45 -8.85 -23.34
CA ARG A 33 6.39 -9.32 -24.25
C ARG A 33 5.00 -9.28 -23.64
N LEU A 34 4.88 -8.88 -22.38
CA LEU A 34 3.60 -8.83 -21.68
C LEU A 34 2.64 -7.85 -22.37
N THR A 35 1.45 -8.33 -22.68
CA THR A 35 0.38 -7.53 -23.29
C THR A 35 -0.89 -7.63 -22.45
N PRO A 36 -1.71 -6.56 -22.40
CA PRO A 36 -3.00 -6.60 -21.69
C PRO A 36 -3.96 -7.62 -22.32
N SER A 37 -4.56 -8.46 -21.51
CA SER A 37 -5.57 -9.44 -21.91
C SER A 37 -6.98 -8.84 -21.96
N GLU A 38 -7.85 -9.42 -22.79
CA GLU A 38 -9.30 -9.09 -22.88
C GLU A 38 -10.16 -10.15 -22.19
N ASP A 39 -9.55 -11.24 -21.73
CA ASP A 39 -10.23 -12.33 -21.04
C ASP A 39 -10.17 -12.13 -19.51
N LEU A 40 -11.34 -11.96 -18.91
CA LEU A 40 -11.50 -11.78 -17.46
C LEU A 40 -10.94 -12.99 -16.67
N ALA A 41 -11.09 -14.21 -17.19
CA ALA A 41 -10.59 -15.40 -16.50
C ALA A 41 -9.05 -15.42 -16.46
N GLU A 42 -8.43 -15.07 -17.59
CA GLU A 42 -6.98 -14.94 -17.69
C GLU A 42 -6.46 -13.79 -16.81
N ILE A 43 -7.09 -12.63 -16.85
CA ILE A 43 -6.72 -11.48 -16.01
C ILE A 43 -6.76 -11.89 -14.53
N ARG A 44 -7.82 -12.56 -14.08
CA ARG A 44 -7.96 -13.03 -12.70
C ARG A 44 -6.88 -14.04 -12.33
N ARG A 45 -6.53 -14.95 -13.24
CA ARG A 45 -5.44 -15.91 -13.05
C ARG A 45 -4.12 -15.18 -12.84
N LEU A 46 -3.76 -14.28 -13.75
CA LEU A 46 -2.52 -13.49 -13.68
C LEU A 46 -2.47 -12.63 -12.40
N GLN A 47 -3.58 -12.01 -12.00
CA GLN A 47 -3.69 -11.22 -10.77
C GLN A 47 -3.53 -12.10 -9.51
N ASN A 48 -4.08 -13.32 -9.52
CA ASN A 48 -3.91 -14.27 -8.42
C ASN A 48 -2.46 -14.70 -8.29
N GLU A 49 -1.82 -15.10 -9.39
CA GLU A 49 -0.40 -15.48 -9.41
C GLU A 49 0.49 -14.38 -8.87
N THR A 50 0.25 -13.12 -9.28
CA THR A 50 0.99 -11.96 -8.76
C THR A 50 0.77 -11.79 -7.26
N GLY A 51 -0.48 -11.95 -6.78
CA GLY A 51 -0.82 -11.86 -5.36
C GLY A 51 -0.17 -12.96 -4.53
N ASP A 52 -0.20 -14.21 -5.02
CA ASP A 52 0.39 -15.36 -4.33
C ASP A 52 1.93 -15.25 -4.27
N ALA A 53 2.56 -14.81 -5.38
CA ALA A 53 3.99 -14.52 -5.39
C ALA A 53 4.37 -13.39 -4.42
N LEU A 54 3.56 -12.33 -4.34
CA LEU A 54 3.76 -11.23 -3.40
C LEU A 54 3.67 -11.72 -1.95
N ASN A 55 2.68 -12.56 -1.64
CA ASN A 55 2.54 -13.19 -0.32
C ASN A 55 3.76 -14.04 0.04
N ARG A 56 4.28 -14.82 -0.93
CA ARG A 56 5.49 -15.61 -0.72
C ARG A 56 6.72 -14.75 -0.49
N LEU A 57 6.87 -13.62 -1.22
CA LEU A 57 7.95 -12.66 -0.99
C LEU A 57 7.91 -12.07 0.43
N PHE A 58 6.72 -11.75 0.95
CA PHE A 58 6.58 -11.26 2.33
C PHE A 58 6.90 -12.33 3.37
N GLN A 59 6.55 -13.59 3.12
CA GLN A 59 6.73 -14.68 4.09
C GLN A 59 8.14 -15.26 4.09
N LYS A 60 8.73 -15.46 2.89
CA LYS A 60 9.98 -16.21 2.68
C LYS A 60 11.14 -15.35 2.19
N GLY A 61 10.88 -14.09 1.87
CA GLY A 61 11.88 -13.19 1.27
C GLY A 61 12.08 -13.39 -0.23
N SER A 62 13.05 -12.67 -0.79
CA SER A 62 13.36 -12.68 -2.20
C SER A 62 13.99 -14.00 -2.65
N ILE A 63 13.72 -14.37 -3.90
CA ILE A 63 14.31 -15.52 -4.58
C ILE A 63 14.93 -15.06 -5.90
N SER A 64 16.02 -15.73 -6.30
CA SER A 64 16.63 -15.53 -7.63
C SER A 64 16.52 -16.81 -8.43
N PHE A 65 16.07 -16.68 -9.66
CA PHE A 65 15.95 -17.80 -10.62
C PHE A 65 17.24 -18.05 -11.40
N GLY A 66 18.29 -17.30 -11.08
CA GLY A 66 19.63 -17.44 -11.60
C GLY A 66 19.87 -16.64 -12.86
N ASN A 67 21.14 -16.28 -13.07
CA ASN A 67 21.58 -15.60 -14.29
C ASN A 67 21.87 -16.64 -15.38
N ALA A 68 20.91 -17.55 -15.63
CA ALA A 68 21.07 -18.60 -16.61
C ALA A 68 21.24 -17.98 -18.00
N ARG A 69 22.36 -18.28 -18.65
CA ARG A 69 22.53 -18.01 -20.09
C ARG A 69 21.36 -18.66 -20.84
N ASP A 70 21.04 -18.13 -22.01
CA ASP A 70 20.03 -18.76 -22.84
C ASP A 70 20.49 -20.18 -23.22
N LEU A 71 19.86 -21.18 -22.62
CA LEU A 71 20.15 -22.59 -22.86
C LEU A 71 19.40 -23.17 -24.06
N LYS A 72 18.48 -22.43 -24.66
CA LYS A 72 17.71 -22.93 -25.83
C LYS A 72 18.59 -23.45 -26.97
N PRO A 73 19.70 -22.76 -27.39
CA PRO A 73 20.57 -23.27 -28.42
C PRO A 73 21.26 -24.59 -28.03
N SER A 74 21.69 -24.70 -26.76
CA SER A 74 22.36 -25.92 -26.26
C SER A 74 21.40 -27.10 -26.18
N LEU A 75 20.16 -26.89 -25.71
CA LEU A 75 19.11 -27.93 -25.74
C LEU A 75 18.73 -28.31 -27.18
N GLY A 76 18.74 -27.36 -28.13
CA GLY A 76 18.54 -27.62 -29.53
C GLY A 76 19.64 -28.55 -30.13
N ARG A 77 20.91 -28.34 -29.74
CA ARG A 77 22.03 -29.23 -30.16
C ARG A 77 21.94 -30.59 -29.50
N LEU A 78 21.55 -30.68 -28.23
CA LEU A 78 21.30 -32.00 -27.61
C LEU A 78 20.21 -32.79 -28.33
N ALA A 79 19.13 -32.11 -28.76
CA ALA A 79 18.07 -32.75 -29.56
C ALA A 79 18.56 -33.34 -30.88
N LEU A 80 19.64 -32.78 -31.45
CA LEU A 80 20.29 -33.28 -32.67
C LEU A 80 21.40 -34.32 -32.40
N GLY A 81 21.59 -34.71 -31.13
CA GLY A 81 22.62 -35.66 -30.71
C GLY A 81 24.04 -35.11 -30.72
N SER A 82 24.21 -33.79 -30.71
CA SER A 82 25.53 -33.16 -30.69
C SER A 82 26.10 -33.10 -29.27
N SER A 83 27.40 -33.27 -29.11
CA SER A 83 28.10 -33.06 -27.85
C SER A 83 28.15 -31.56 -27.50
N LEU A 84 27.99 -31.25 -26.23
CA LEU A 84 28.10 -29.91 -25.67
C LEU A 84 29.51 -29.63 -25.15
N SER A 85 29.90 -28.38 -25.14
CA SER A 85 31.14 -27.89 -24.51
C SER A 85 31.04 -27.94 -22.97
N GLN A 86 32.20 -27.80 -22.32
CA GLN A 86 32.31 -27.70 -20.86
C GLN A 86 31.44 -26.56 -20.33
N GLN A 87 31.48 -25.38 -20.94
CA GLN A 87 30.71 -24.20 -20.57
C GLN A 87 29.19 -24.45 -20.62
N GLU A 88 28.71 -25.17 -21.64
CA GLU A 88 27.30 -25.48 -21.83
C GLU A 88 26.80 -26.51 -20.81
N LEU A 89 27.61 -27.56 -20.56
CA LEU A 89 27.29 -28.55 -19.54
C LEU A 89 27.27 -27.90 -18.13
N LEU A 90 28.22 -27.01 -17.81
CA LEU A 90 28.22 -26.26 -16.57
C LEU A 90 26.99 -25.35 -16.45
N ALA A 91 26.53 -24.75 -17.54
CA ALA A 91 25.31 -23.96 -17.56
C ALA A 91 24.06 -24.82 -17.29
N ILE A 92 24.01 -26.08 -17.82
CA ILE A 92 22.97 -27.05 -17.50
C ILE A 92 23.03 -27.42 -15.99
N ALA A 93 24.21 -27.73 -15.46
CA ALA A 93 24.38 -28.02 -14.04
C ALA A 93 23.91 -26.82 -13.18
N GLY A 94 24.24 -25.59 -13.59
CA GLY A 94 23.77 -24.37 -12.93
C GLY A 94 22.24 -24.18 -12.98
N LEU A 95 21.59 -24.52 -14.10
CA LEU A 95 20.13 -24.57 -14.19
C LEU A 95 19.55 -25.53 -13.14
N LEU A 96 20.03 -26.77 -13.11
CA LEU A 96 19.53 -27.83 -12.21
C LEU A 96 19.75 -27.52 -10.73
N GLU A 97 20.88 -26.93 -10.38
CA GLU A 97 21.17 -26.44 -9.02
C GLU A 97 20.20 -25.31 -8.62
N ASN A 98 19.91 -24.39 -9.55
CA ASN A 98 18.92 -23.33 -9.33
C ASN A 98 17.51 -23.92 -9.20
N THR A 99 17.14 -24.87 -10.06
CA THR A 99 15.87 -25.59 -10.01
C THR A 99 15.68 -26.26 -8.65
N ALA A 100 16.73 -26.92 -8.10
CA ALA A 100 16.68 -27.51 -6.76
C ALA A 100 16.39 -26.48 -5.66
N ARG A 101 17.05 -25.31 -5.73
CA ARG A 101 16.87 -24.22 -4.80
C ARG A 101 15.47 -23.61 -4.88
N VAL A 102 14.99 -23.37 -6.11
CA VAL A 102 13.66 -22.83 -6.38
C VAL A 102 12.58 -23.81 -5.93
N LYS A 103 12.72 -25.08 -6.23
CA LYS A 103 11.80 -26.14 -5.74
C LYS A 103 11.77 -26.19 -4.21
N ALA A 104 12.91 -26.05 -3.54
CA ALA A 104 12.96 -26.00 -2.10
C ALA A 104 12.24 -24.77 -1.52
N TYR A 105 12.40 -23.60 -2.17
CA TYR A 105 11.66 -22.39 -1.80
C TYR A 105 10.14 -22.57 -1.97
N GLY A 106 9.70 -23.29 -3.02
CA GLY A 106 8.29 -23.59 -3.27
C GLY A 106 7.62 -24.43 -2.19
N ARG A 107 8.39 -25.25 -1.43
CA ARG A 107 7.83 -26.12 -0.39
C ARG A 107 7.10 -25.31 0.66
N ARG A 108 5.95 -25.84 1.14
CA ARG A 108 5.18 -25.25 2.23
C ARG A 108 5.85 -25.51 3.56
N ASP A 109 5.91 -24.51 4.41
CA ASP A 109 6.55 -24.61 5.73
C ASP A 109 5.68 -25.40 6.71
N ARG A 110 4.35 -25.47 6.49
CA ARG A 110 3.36 -26.19 7.32
C ARG A 110 2.26 -26.80 6.45
N ALA A 111 1.75 -27.95 6.88
CA ALA A 111 0.65 -28.64 6.21
C ALA A 111 -0.68 -27.84 6.22
N ASP A 112 -0.85 -26.91 7.15
CA ASP A 112 -2.08 -26.11 7.32
C ASP A 112 -2.17 -24.91 6.38
N VAL A 113 -1.12 -24.59 5.60
CA VAL A 113 -1.14 -23.49 4.63
C VAL A 113 -1.91 -23.96 3.39
N PRO A 114 -2.98 -23.25 2.98
CA PRO A 114 -3.75 -23.62 1.79
C PRO A 114 -2.89 -23.56 0.53
N SER A 115 -3.27 -24.36 -0.47
CA SER A 115 -2.66 -24.36 -1.79
C SER A 115 -2.86 -23.01 -2.45
N ASP A 116 -1.81 -22.48 -3.07
CA ASP A 116 -1.87 -21.28 -3.89
C ASP A 116 -1.71 -21.61 -5.39
N SER A 117 -1.86 -20.60 -6.26
CA SER A 117 -1.81 -20.77 -7.71
C SER A 117 -0.42 -21.17 -8.24
N LEU A 118 0.64 -21.02 -7.45
CA LEU A 118 2.02 -21.26 -7.86
C LEU A 118 2.52 -22.67 -7.53
N ASP A 119 1.86 -23.38 -6.61
CA ASP A 119 2.26 -24.73 -6.21
C ASP A 119 2.48 -25.67 -7.41
N PRO A 120 1.55 -25.72 -8.42
CA PRO A 120 1.75 -26.59 -9.57
C PRO A 120 3.03 -26.30 -10.36
N LEU A 121 3.43 -25.01 -10.48
CA LEU A 121 4.65 -24.63 -11.18
C LEU A 121 5.92 -25.08 -10.43
N PHE A 122 5.90 -24.98 -9.10
CA PHE A 122 7.00 -25.47 -8.26
C PHE A 122 7.09 -27.00 -8.24
N ASP A 123 5.96 -27.69 -8.26
CA ASP A 123 5.90 -29.15 -8.24
C ASP A 123 6.41 -29.76 -9.57
N LEU A 124 6.18 -29.09 -10.69
CA LEU A 124 6.66 -29.50 -12.01
C LEU A 124 8.18 -29.42 -12.18
N LEU A 125 8.89 -28.72 -11.33
CA LEU A 125 10.35 -28.59 -11.41
C LEU A 125 11.04 -29.94 -11.08
N GLU A 126 11.99 -30.37 -11.93
CA GLU A 126 12.77 -31.59 -11.77
C GLU A 126 14.27 -31.31 -11.61
N PRO A 127 14.80 -31.24 -10.40
CA PRO A 127 16.18 -30.81 -10.15
C PRO A 127 17.27 -31.71 -10.74
N LEU A 128 16.96 -32.93 -11.20
CA LEU A 128 17.90 -33.92 -11.77
C LEU A 128 19.26 -33.90 -11.05
N THR A 129 19.24 -33.94 -9.72
CA THR A 129 20.44 -33.80 -8.85
C THR A 129 21.57 -34.76 -9.23
N PRO A 130 21.31 -36.05 -9.66
CA PRO A 130 22.37 -36.95 -10.10
C PRO A 130 23.12 -36.40 -11.31
N LEU A 131 22.42 -35.82 -12.29
CA LEU A 131 23.03 -35.27 -13.51
C LEU A 131 23.89 -34.04 -13.19
N SER A 132 23.36 -33.09 -12.38
CA SER A 132 24.12 -31.89 -11.99
C SER A 132 25.36 -32.25 -11.19
N ALA A 133 25.28 -33.22 -10.29
CA ALA A 133 26.42 -33.71 -9.49
C ALA A 133 27.49 -34.39 -10.39
N GLU A 134 27.07 -35.18 -11.37
CA GLU A 134 27.98 -35.84 -12.27
C GLU A 134 28.71 -34.83 -13.17
N ILE A 135 27.99 -33.84 -13.72
CA ILE A 135 28.62 -32.76 -14.49
C ILE A 135 29.66 -32.02 -13.62
N ARG A 136 29.33 -31.66 -12.40
CA ARG A 136 30.24 -30.94 -11.46
C ARG A 136 31.41 -31.79 -11.02
N ARG A 137 31.22 -33.09 -10.90
CA ARG A 137 32.30 -34.03 -10.59
C ARG A 137 33.32 -34.10 -11.73
N CYS A 138 32.84 -34.07 -12.99
CA CYS A 138 33.68 -34.21 -14.17
C CYS A 138 34.31 -32.86 -14.62
N ILE A 139 33.56 -31.73 -14.47
CA ILE A 139 33.97 -30.42 -14.99
C ILE A 139 34.11 -29.45 -13.81
N LEU A 140 35.36 -29.00 -13.58
CA LEU A 140 35.69 -28.07 -12.47
C LEU A 140 35.47 -26.62 -12.88
N SER A 141 35.84 -26.25 -14.10
CA SER A 141 35.68 -24.92 -14.67
C SER A 141 35.47 -24.97 -16.17
N GLU A 142 35.28 -23.82 -16.82
CA GLU A 142 35.10 -23.70 -18.27
C GLU A 142 36.30 -24.26 -19.05
N ASP A 143 37.49 -24.27 -18.43
CA ASP A 143 38.74 -24.69 -19.06
C ASP A 143 39.35 -25.98 -18.44
N GLU A 144 38.73 -26.52 -17.39
CA GLU A 144 39.31 -27.58 -16.59
C GLU A 144 38.34 -28.76 -16.36
N ILE A 145 38.78 -29.94 -16.82
CA ILE A 145 38.15 -31.24 -16.52
C ILE A 145 38.92 -31.93 -15.38
N SER A 146 38.18 -32.45 -14.43
CA SER A 146 38.72 -33.16 -13.27
C SER A 146 39.52 -34.38 -13.68
N ASP A 147 40.62 -34.63 -12.97
CA ASP A 147 41.35 -35.89 -13.10
C ASP A 147 40.46 -37.11 -12.74
N ASP A 148 39.43 -36.87 -11.90
CA ASP A 148 38.51 -37.90 -11.45
C ASP A 148 37.28 -38.07 -12.39
N ALA A 149 37.26 -37.36 -13.54
CA ALA A 149 36.20 -37.49 -14.50
C ALA A 149 36.14 -38.89 -15.10
N SER A 150 37.33 -39.51 -15.40
CA SER A 150 37.40 -40.92 -15.71
C SER A 150 38.71 -41.54 -15.19
N PRO A 151 38.73 -42.87 -14.94
CA PRO A 151 39.96 -43.59 -14.60
C PRO A 151 41.02 -43.50 -15.69
N ALA A 152 40.61 -43.50 -16.95
CA ALA A 152 41.51 -43.38 -18.11
C ALA A 152 42.18 -42.01 -18.13
N LEU A 153 41.44 -40.89 -17.95
CA LEU A 153 42.01 -39.54 -17.94
C LEU A 153 43.03 -39.39 -16.80
N ARG A 154 42.70 -39.89 -15.60
CA ARG A 154 43.62 -39.88 -14.45
C ARG A 154 44.91 -40.60 -14.76
N GLN A 155 44.84 -41.77 -15.43
CA GLN A 155 46.02 -42.54 -15.81
C GLN A 155 46.85 -41.82 -16.89
N ILE A 156 46.21 -41.27 -17.92
CA ILE A 156 46.87 -40.51 -18.96
C ILE A 156 47.64 -39.33 -18.39
N ARG A 157 46.98 -38.48 -17.57
CA ARG A 157 47.59 -37.30 -16.96
C ARG A 157 48.71 -37.65 -15.99
N ARG A 158 48.56 -38.77 -15.27
CA ARG A 158 49.64 -39.31 -14.41
C ARG A 158 50.84 -39.73 -15.27
N SER A 159 50.61 -40.34 -16.44
CA SER A 159 51.68 -40.78 -17.35
C SER A 159 52.37 -39.56 -17.98
N ILE A 160 51.63 -38.53 -18.35
CA ILE A 160 52.19 -37.27 -18.84
C ILE A 160 53.12 -36.66 -17.80
N ARG A 161 52.64 -36.50 -16.54
CA ARG A 161 53.43 -35.98 -15.43
C ARG A 161 54.70 -36.82 -15.20
N PHE A 162 54.55 -38.11 -15.15
CA PHE A 162 55.70 -39.00 -14.94
C PHE A 162 56.74 -38.90 -16.05
N ASN A 163 56.31 -38.88 -17.33
CA ASN A 163 57.22 -38.69 -18.47
C ASN A 163 57.87 -37.31 -18.46
N GLY A 164 57.11 -36.27 -18.09
CA GLY A 164 57.65 -34.92 -17.88
C GLY A 164 58.76 -34.88 -16.83
N GLU A 165 58.56 -35.49 -15.66
CA GLU A 165 59.53 -35.61 -14.61
C GLU A 165 60.80 -36.35 -15.10
N ARG A 166 60.64 -37.42 -15.85
CA ARG A 166 61.77 -38.16 -16.46
C ARG A 166 62.54 -37.28 -17.44
N ILE A 167 61.86 -36.52 -18.33
CA ILE A 167 62.47 -35.60 -19.27
C ILE A 167 63.27 -34.54 -18.45
N HIS A 168 62.67 -33.92 -17.47
CA HIS A 168 63.35 -32.94 -16.61
C HIS A 168 64.58 -33.54 -15.96
N SER A 169 64.54 -34.77 -15.44
CA SER A 169 65.66 -35.45 -14.84
C SER A 169 66.80 -35.69 -15.88
N GLN A 170 66.44 -36.19 -17.10
CA GLN A 170 67.41 -36.43 -18.11
C GLN A 170 68.02 -35.13 -18.66
N LEU A 171 67.23 -34.11 -18.92
CA LEU A 171 67.71 -32.82 -19.38
C LEU A 171 68.62 -32.12 -18.32
N ASN A 172 68.25 -32.17 -17.04
CA ASN A 172 69.07 -31.67 -15.94
C ASN A 172 70.44 -32.42 -15.88
N SER A 173 70.45 -33.73 -16.09
CA SER A 173 71.69 -34.47 -16.14
C SER A 173 72.54 -34.03 -17.33
N LEU A 174 71.96 -33.82 -18.51
CA LEU A 174 72.63 -33.28 -19.67
C LEU A 174 73.17 -31.85 -19.48
N MET A 175 72.38 -30.96 -18.89
CA MET A 175 72.76 -29.56 -18.65
C MET A 175 73.90 -29.45 -17.64
N ASN A 176 73.93 -30.30 -16.62
CA ASN A 176 74.95 -30.29 -15.54
C ASN A 176 76.19 -31.12 -15.97
N GLY A 177 76.08 -31.93 -17.03
CA GLY A 177 77.13 -32.82 -17.55
C GLY A 177 77.69 -32.35 -18.87
N SER A 178 77.57 -33.20 -19.90
CA SER A 178 78.22 -33.10 -21.21
C SER A 178 77.88 -31.85 -22.01
N LEU A 179 76.71 -31.32 -21.85
CA LEU A 179 76.21 -30.20 -22.68
C LEU A 179 76.34 -28.80 -22.00
N ARG A 180 76.90 -28.71 -20.86
CA ARG A 180 76.97 -27.45 -20.05
C ARG A 180 77.57 -26.26 -20.84
N ASN A 181 78.66 -26.52 -21.57
CA ASN A 181 79.40 -25.48 -22.37
C ASN A 181 78.70 -25.12 -23.65
N CYS A 182 77.83 -25.97 -24.16
CA CYS A 182 77.11 -25.81 -25.46
C CYS A 182 75.81 -25.00 -25.27
N LEU A 183 75.35 -24.81 -24.04
CA LEU A 183 74.10 -24.14 -23.76
C LEU A 183 74.28 -22.61 -23.71
N GLN A 184 73.28 -21.87 -24.21
CA GLN A 184 73.14 -20.44 -24.04
C GLN A 184 72.78 -20.11 -22.61
N ASP A 185 71.80 -20.82 -22.10
CA ASP A 185 71.25 -20.72 -20.73
C ASP A 185 70.98 -22.13 -20.21
N ALA A 186 71.24 -22.37 -18.93
CA ALA A 186 70.98 -23.65 -18.30
C ALA A 186 69.47 -23.76 -17.84
N VAL A 187 68.57 -23.68 -18.80
CA VAL A 187 67.11 -23.75 -18.58
C VAL A 187 66.47 -24.74 -19.55
N ILE A 188 65.46 -25.42 -19.08
CA ILE A 188 64.58 -26.28 -19.90
C ILE A 188 63.48 -25.37 -20.46
N THR A 189 63.30 -25.42 -21.79
CA THR A 189 62.27 -24.62 -22.47
C THR A 189 61.30 -25.53 -23.22
N MET A 190 60.10 -25.06 -23.48
CA MET A 190 59.15 -25.71 -24.36
C MET A 190 59.07 -24.99 -25.71
N ARG A 191 59.15 -25.72 -26.81
CA ARG A 191 58.93 -25.22 -28.18
C ARG A 191 58.10 -26.22 -28.95
N GLY A 192 57.04 -25.77 -29.56
CA GLY A 192 56.13 -26.65 -30.28
C GLY A 192 55.58 -27.79 -29.44
N GLY A 193 55.33 -27.58 -28.12
CA GLY A 193 54.85 -28.62 -27.18
C GLY A 193 55.96 -29.66 -26.82
N ARG A 194 57.25 -29.37 -27.07
CA ARG A 194 58.36 -30.29 -26.76
C ARG A 194 59.36 -29.64 -25.83
N TYR A 195 59.92 -30.44 -24.95
CA TYR A 195 60.98 -30.00 -24.03
C TYR A 195 62.28 -29.91 -24.78
N CYS A 196 62.89 -28.75 -24.80
CA CYS A 196 64.13 -28.40 -25.56
C CYS A 196 65.14 -27.71 -24.61
N LEU A 197 66.40 -27.74 -25.06
CA LEU A 197 67.50 -26.97 -24.49
C LEU A 197 67.89 -25.83 -25.41
N PRO A 198 68.15 -24.61 -24.89
CA PRO A 198 68.73 -23.51 -25.69
C PRO A 198 70.20 -23.68 -25.89
N VAL A 199 70.56 -24.10 -27.13
CA VAL A 199 71.95 -24.38 -27.55
C VAL A 199 72.50 -23.16 -28.30
N LYS A 200 73.75 -22.77 -28.08
CA LYS A 200 74.44 -21.76 -28.89
C LYS A 200 74.58 -22.29 -30.32
N SER A 201 74.30 -21.50 -31.32
CA SER A 201 74.28 -21.90 -32.72
C SER A 201 75.62 -22.49 -33.15
N GLU A 202 76.73 -22.05 -32.59
CA GLU A 202 78.11 -22.55 -32.87
C GLU A 202 78.32 -24.02 -32.38
N TYR A 203 77.62 -24.45 -31.32
CA TYR A 203 77.75 -25.82 -30.77
C TYR A 203 76.65 -26.75 -31.21
N ARG A 204 75.84 -26.39 -32.22
CA ARG A 204 74.70 -27.17 -32.64
C ARG A 204 75.11 -28.60 -33.09
N SER A 205 76.26 -28.74 -33.75
CA SER A 205 76.75 -30.06 -34.23
C SER A 205 77.16 -30.97 -33.10
N GLN A 206 77.43 -30.45 -31.92
CA GLN A 206 77.84 -31.22 -30.75
C GLN A 206 76.64 -31.71 -29.91
N VAL A 207 75.44 -31.19 -30.12
CA VAL A 207 74.23 -31.64 -29.43
C VAL A 207 73.39 -32.46 -30.39
N PRO A 208 73.38 -33.79 -30.27
CA PRO A 208 72.56 -34.62 -31.14
C PRO A 208 71.10 -34.49 -30.74
N GLY A 209 70.29 -34.04 -31.69
CA GLY A 209 68.89 -33.78 -31.42
C GLY A 209 68.14 -33.08 -32.55
N MET A 210 66.85 -32.87 -32.42
CA MET A 210 66.02 -32.18 -33.39
C MET A 210 65.85 -30.69 -33.01
N ILE A 211 65.91 -29.84 -34.04
CA ILE A 211 65.67 -28.40 -33.86
C ILE A 211 64.20 -28.13 -34.03
N HIS A 212 63.64 -27.46 -33.04
CA HIS A 212 62.24 -27.05 -33.09
C HIS A 212 62.04 -25.53 -33.25
N ASP A 213 63.01 -24.75 -32.88
CA ASP A 213 62.92 -23.30 -33.01
C ASP A 213 64.31 -22.62 -32.96
N GLN A 214 64.40 -21.38 -33.41
CA GLN A 214 65.62 -20.56 -33.37
C GLN A 214 65.29 -19.16 -32.89
N SER A 215 66.19 -18.58 -32.14
CA SER A 215 66.04 -17.18 -31.65
C SER A 215 65.99 -16.22 -32.85
N SER A 216 65.36 -15.07 -32.71
CA SER A 216 65.26 -14.02 -33.74
C SER A 216 66.63 -13.54 -34.29
N THR A 217 67.63 -13.62 -33.47
CA THR A 217 69.02 -13.25 -33.83
C THR A 217 69.83 -14.39 -34.45
N GLY A 218 69.27 -15.59 -34.47
CA GLY A 218 69.95 -16.79 -34.92
C GLY A 218 71.05 -17.31 -34.00
N ALA A 219 71.33 -16.67 -32.88
CA ALA A 219 72.41 -17.03 -31.97
C ALA A 219 72.10 -18.27 -31.09
N THR A 220 70.82 -18.57 -30.89
CA THR A 220 70.37 -19.70 -30.06
C THR A 220 69.46 -20.60 -30.85
N VAL A 221 69.66 -21.88 -30.75
CA VAL A 221 68.83 -22.91 -31.39
C VAL A 221 68.20 -23.73 -30.28
N PHE A 222 66.88 -23.93 -30.33
CA PHE A 222 66.16 -24.78 -29.38
C PHE A 222 66.16 -26.22 -29.87
N VAL A 223 66.97 -27.03 -29.20
CA VAL A 223 67.25 -28.43 -29.60
C VAL A 223 66.54 -29.38 -28.63
N GLU A 224 65.79 -30.33 -29.18
CA GLU A 224 65.30 -31.47 -28.43
C GLU A 224 66.41 -32.57 -28.48
N PRO A 225 67.09 -32.85 -27.38
CA PRO A 225 68.15 -33.82 -27.33
C PRO A 225 67.59 -35.23 -27.67
N MET A 226 68.38 -36.04 -28.44
CA MET A 226 67.95 -37.38 -28.84
C MET A 226 67.53 -38.26 -27.66
N ALA A 227 68.14 -38.04 -26.50
CA ALA A 227 67.81 -38.74 -25.24
C ALA A 227 66.37 -38.63 -24.81
N VAL A 228 65.71 -37.47 -25.11
CA VAL A 228 64.35 -37.20 -24.68
C VAL A 228 63.29 -37.25 -25.78
N VAL A 229 63.70 -37.44 -27.07
CA VAL A 229 62.80 -37.49 -28.22
C VAL A 229 61.70 -38.55 -28.03
N LYS A 230 62.09 -39.74 -27.55
CA LYS A 230 61.10 -40.80 -27.30
C LYS A 230 60.05 -40.39 -26.24
N LEU A 231 60.48 -39.77 -25.14
CA LEU A 231 59.59 -39.33 -24.06
C LEU A 231 58.69 -38.16 -24.50
N ASN A 232 59.23 -37.19 -25.26
CA ASN A 232 58.44 -36.12 -25.84
C ASN A 232 57.38 -36.66 -26.83
N ASN A 233 57.72 -37.69 -27.64
CA ASN A 233 56.74 -38.35 -28.48
C ASN A 233 55.67 -39.09 -27.69
N GLU A 234 56.07 -39.81 -26.64
CA GLU A 234 55.13 -40.44 -25.72
C GLU A 234 54.18 -39.42 -25.05
N ILE A 235 54.71 -38.26 -24.64
CA ILE A 235 53.85 -37.18 -24.10
C ILE A 235 52.87 -36.71 -25.17
N ARG A 236 53.32 -36.48 -26.41
CA ARG A 236 52.45 -36.01 -27.47
C ARG A 236 51.34 -37.03 -27.82
N GLU A 237 51.67 -38.31 -27.80
CA GLU A 237 50.70 -39.40 -27.98
C GLU A 237 49.66 -39.39 -26.79
N LEU A 238 50.14 -39.14 -25.59
CA LEU A 238 49.29 -39.08 -24.40
C LEU A 238 48.40 -37.83 -24.41
N GLU A 239 48.90 -36.69 -24.86
CA GLU A 239 48.10 -35.47 -25.03
C GLU A 239 46.94 -35.71 -26.02
N LEU A 240 47.22 -36.35 -27.19
CA LEU A 240 46.19 -36.73 -28.15
C LEU A 240 45.18 -37.74 -27.57
N LYS A 241 45.62 -38.61 -26.68
CA LYS A 241 44.72 -39.52 -25.95
C LYS A 241 43.90 -38.78 -24.91
N GLU A 242 44.49 -37.80 -24.26
CA GLU A 242 43.80 -36.92 -23.33
C GLU A 242 42.68 -36.13 -24.01
N GLU A 243 42.96 -35.50 -25.18
CA GLU A 243 41.95 -34.78 -25.95
C GLU A 243 40.78 -35.71 -26.34
N LYS A 244 41.06 -36.90 -26.82
CA LYS A 244 40.02 -37.89 -27.17
C LYS A 244 39.21 -38.37 -25.99
N GLU A 245 39.88 -38.56 -24.83
CA GLU A 245 39.19 -38.98 -23.62
C GLU A 245 38.29 -37.86 -23.08
N ILE A 246 38.74 -36.59 -23.16
CA ILE A 246 37.94 -35.43 -22.84
C ILE A 246 36.70 -35.33 -23.73
N GLU A 247 36.89 -35.52 -25.05
CA GLU A 247 35.76 -35.55 -25.99
C GLU A 247 34.77 -36.68 -25.64
N ALA A 248 35.26 -37.85 -25.27
CA ALA A 248 34.42 -38.99 -24.87
C ALA A 248 33.64 -38.70 -23.56
N ILE A 249 34.28 -38.06 -22.59
CA ILE A 249 33.65 -37.62 -21.34
C ILE A 249 32.54 -36.61 -21.65
N LEU A 250 32.82 -35.57 -22.44
CA LEU A 250 31.82 -34.57 -22.82
C LEU A 250 30.66 -35.16 -23.59
N ALA A 251 30.94 -36.13 -24.51
CA ALA A 251 29.92 -36.84 -25.24
C ALA A 251 29.02 -37.70 -24.31
N SER A 252 29.62 -38.39 -23.34
CA SER A 252 28.88 -39.16 -22.35
C SER A 252 27.97 -38.28 -21.46
N LEU A 253 28.49 -37.15 -20.96
CA LEU A 253 27.70 -36.19 -20.21
C LEU A 253 26.58 -35.58 -21.05
N SER A 254 26.85 -35.27 -22.30
CA SER A 254 25.85 -34.73 -23.24
C SER A 254 24.76 -35.78 -23.52
N ALA A 255 25.12 -37.06 -23.67
CA ALA A 255 24.15 -38.14 -23.84
C ALA A 255 23.24 -38.27 -22.60
N SER A 256 23.81 -38.24 -21.40
CA SER A 256 23.03 -38.25 -20.16
C SER A 256 22.11 -37.02 -20.01
N ALA A 257 22.55 -35.86 -20.49
CA ALA A 257 21.70 -34.65 -20.54
C ALA A 257 20.59 -34.82 -21.61
N ALA A 258 20.89 -35.42 -22.77
CA ALA A 258 19.92 -35.67 -23.83
C ALA A 258 18.82 -36.65 -23.41
N GLU A 259 19.12 -37.66 -22.60
CA GLU A 259 18.13 -38.58 -22.02
C GLU A 259 17.08 -37.82 -21.18
N ASN A 260 17.44 -36.69 -20.60
CA ASN A 260 16.58 -35.85 -19.75
C ASN A 260 16.16 -34.54 -20.46
N LEU A 261 16.22 -34.49 -21.79
CA LEU A 261 16.01 -33.27 -22.59
C LEU A 261 14.65 -32.60 -22.30
N GLU A 262 13.58 -33.38 -22.22
CA GLU A 262 12.23 -32.83 -21.96
C GLU A 262 12.14 -32.21 -20.56
N SER A 263 12.67 -32.89 -19.55
CA SER A 263 12.70 -32.30 -18.16
C SER A 263 13.54 -31.03 -18.14
N LEU A 264 14.68 -30.98 -18.80
CA LEU A 264 15.52 -29.76 -18.90
C LEU A 264 14.78 -28.62 -19.60
N ARG A 265 13.98 -28.91 -20.61
CA ARG A 265 13.19 -27.94 -21.36
C ARG A 265 12.06 -27.41 -20.50
N TYR A 266 11.31 -28.28 -19.84
CA TYR A 266 10.25 -27.88 -18.88
C TYR A 266 10.79 -27.09 -17.69
N ASP A 267 11.92 -27.48 -17.12
CA ASP A 267 12.57 -26.72 -16.05
C ASP A 267 12.92 -25.31 -16.50
N LEU A 268 13.51 -25.17 -17.70
CA LEU A 268 13.88 -23.88 -18.25
C LEU A 268 12.66 -22.96 -18.45
N GLU A 269 11.56 -23.52 -18.99
CA GLU A 269 10.30 -22.78 -19.21
C GLU A 269 9.63 -22.41 -17.90
N ASN A 270 9.47 -23.35 -16.96
CA ASN A 270 8.85 -23.10 -15.66
C ASN A 270 9.68 -22.13 -14.81
N MET A 271 11.00 -22.22 -14.87
CA MET A 271 11.88 -21.25 -14.18
C MET A 271 11.74 -19.85 -14.75
N ALA A 272 11.60 -19.70 -16.07
CA ALA A 272 11.36 -18.41 -16.71
C ALA A 272 9.97 -17.86 -16.36
N GLU A 273 8.94 -18.71 -16.34
CA GLU A 273 7.58 -18.32 -15.94
C GLU A 273 7.50 -17.89 -14.48
N LEU A 274 8.12 -18.65 -13.58
CA LEU A 274 8.21 -18.28 -12.17
C LEU A 274 8.95 -16.95 -11.99
N ASP A 275 10.09 -16.76 -12.68
CA ASP A 275 10.83 -15.49 -12.61
C ASP A 275 9.99 -14.32 -13.08
N PHE A 276 9.22 -14.50 -14.17
CA PHE A 276 8.27 -13.51 -14.66
C PHE A 276 7.17 -13.19 -13.63
N ILE A 277 6.59 -14.22 -12.99
CA ILE A 277 5.56 -14.02 -11.95
C ILE A 277 6.14 -13.28 -10.74
N PHE A 278 7.34 -13.67 -10.29
CA PHE A 278 8.01 -13.01 -9.17
C PHE A 278 8.51 -11.61 -9.52
N ALA A 279 8.82 -11.32 -10.78
CA ALA A 279 9.09 -9.96 -11.24
C ALA A 279 7.86 -9.06 -11.13
N ARG A 280 6.65 -9.57 -11.48
CA ARG A 280 5.37 -8.86 -11.28
C ARG A 280 5.13 -8.55 -9.80
N ALA A 281 5.36 -9.53 -8.93
CA ALA A 281 5.22 -9.36 -7.49
C ALA A 281 6.24 -8.37 -6.91
N SER A 282 7.49 -8.43 -7.36
CA SER A 282 8.54 -7.50 -6.94
C SER A 282 8.22 -6.06 -7.35
N LEU A 283 7.71 -5.87 -8.57
CA LEU A 283 7.26 -4.57 -9.05
C LEU A 283 6.07 -4.04 -8.21
N ALA A 284 5.12 -4.92 -7.86
CA ALA A 284 4.00 -4.58 -7.00
C ALA A 284 4.47 -4.12 -5.61
N MET A 285 5.42 -4.81 -5.02
CA MET A 285 6.02 -4.43 -3.73
C MET A 285 6.72 -3.08 -3.81
N ASP A 286 7.51 -2.85 -4.86
CA ASP A 286 8.20 -1.57 -5.06
C ASP A 286 7.24 -0.40 -5.24
N MET A 287 6.12 -0.60 -5.93
CA MET A 287 5.12 0.44 -6.16
C MET A 287 4.14 0.63 -5.01
N ASN A 288 4.18 -0.22 -3.96
CA ASN A 288 3.14 -0.35 -2.95
C ASN A 288 1.77 -0.54 -3.62
N ALA A 289 1.73 -1.43 -4.59
CA ALA A 289 0.58 -1.69 -5.41
C ALA A 289 -0.37 -2.71 -4.75
N SER A 290 -1.66 -2.56 -4.99
CA SER A 290 -2.69 -3.49 -4.56
C SER A 290 -3.32 -4.21 -5.75
N LYS A 291 -3.91 -5.37 -5.49
CA LYS A 291 -4.67 -6.13 -6.47
C LYS A 291 -5.98 -5.43 -6.77
N PRO A 292 -6.27 -5.01 -8.02
CA PRO A 292 -7.56 -4.47 -8.39
C PRO A 292 -8.63 -5.57 -8.52
N GLU A 293 -9.88 -5.20 -8.24
CA GLU A 293 -11.05 -6.02 -8.54
C GLU A 293 -11.51 -5.78 -9.97
N PHE A 294 -11.81 -6.83 -10.73
CA PHE A 294 -12.22 -6.71 -12.13
C PHE A 294 -13.70 -7.02 -12.34
N ASN A 295 -14.36 -6.20 -13.16
CA ASN A 295 -15.74 -6.34 -13.64
C ASN A 295 -15.81 -6.23 -15.18
N GLU A 296 -16.98 -6.55 -15.75
CA GLU A 296 -17.31 -6.39 -17.17
C GLU A 296 -18.39 -5.34 -17.41
N ASP A 297 -18.80 -4.61 -16.36
CA ASP A 297 -19.90 -3.63 -16.38
C ASP A 297 -19.42 -2.23 -16.81
N GLY A 298 -18.15 -2.07 -17.14
CA GLY A 298 -17.56 -0.78 -17.49
C GLY A 298 -17.30 0.12 -16.28
N ILE A 299 -17.28 -0.42 -15.05
CA ILE A 299 -17.11 0.36 -13.83
C ILE A 299 -15.62 0.48 -13.50
N ILE A 300 -15.16 1.70 -13.36
CA ILE A 300 -13.83 2.04 -12.84
C ILE A 300 -13.99 2.83 -11.55
N ARG A 301 -13.29 2.37 -10.50
CA ARG A 301 -13.19 3.07 -9.23
C ARG A 301 -11.78 2.94 -8.69
N LEU A 302 -10.97 3.91 -8.96
CA LEU A 302 -9.59 4.00 -8.47
C LEU A 302 -9.54 4.85 -7.20
N ARG A 303 -8.99 4.30 -6.13
CA ARG A 303 -8.87 4.94 -4.82
C ARG A 303 -7.41 5.30 -4.56
N GLN A 304 -7.14 6.57 -4.36
CA GLN A 304 -5.79 7.10 -4.13
C GLN A 304 -4.76 6.55 -5.13
N ALA A 305 -5.14 6.53 -6.40
CA ALA A 305 -4.31 6.06 -7.48
C ALA A 305 -3.11 6.98 -7.68
N ARG A 306 -1.94 6.39 -7.87
CA ARG A 306 -0.69 7.09 -8.12
C ARG A 306 -0.17 6.75 -9.51
N HIS A 307 0.33 7.74 -10.22
CA HIS A 307 0.97 7.49 -11.51
C HIS A 307 2.29 6.72 -11.30
N PRO A 308 2.46 5.50 -11.87
CA PRO A 308 3.56 4.62 -11.55
C PRO A 308 4.94 5.13 -11.97
N LEU A 309 5.00 6.03 -12.98
CA LEU A 309 6.25 6.61 -13.50
C LEU A 309 6.66 7.90 -12.79
N ILE A 310 5.85 8.43 -11.87
CA ILE A 310 6.20 9.60 -11.06
C ILE A 310 6.84 9.12 -9.74
N PRO A 311 7.94 9.75 -9.30
CA PRO A 311 8.59 9.36 -8.03
C PRO A 311 7.62 9.41 -6.85
N LYS A 312 7.67 8.40 -5.98
CA LYS A 312 6.75 8.24 -4.83
C LYS A 312 6.62 9.47 -3.92
N LYS A 313 7.69 10.29 -3.82
CA LYS A 313 7.71 11.49 -2.98
C LYS A 313 7.01 12.70 -3.63
N GLN A 314 6.78 12.65 -4.92
CA GLN A 314 6.22 13.76 -5.70
C GLN A 314 4.80 13.46 -6.19
N VAL A 315 4.45 12.18 -6.35
CA VAL A 315 3.15 11.77 -6.86
C VAL A 315 2.06 12.07 -5.83
N VAL A 316 1.04 12.80 -6.28
CA VAL A 316 -0.18 13.05 -5.48
C VAL A 316 -1.19 11.97 -5.83
N PRO A 317 -1.76 11.28 -4.83
CA PRO A 317 -2.80 10.28 -5.07
C PRO A 317 -4.12 10.94 -5.50
N ILE A 318 -4.80 10.34 -6.47
CA ILE A 318 -6.08 10.82 -6.98
C ILE A 318 -7.15 9.74 -6.90
N ASP A 319 -8.40 10.15 -6.70
CA ASP A 319 -9.57 9.29 -6.78
C ASP A 319 -10.25 9.48 -8.12
N ILE A 320 -10.48 8.37 -8.87
CA ILE A 320 -11.13 8.41 -10.17
C ILE A 320 -12.32 7.46 -10.18
N ARG A 321 -13.46 7.93 -10.67
CA ARG A 321 -14.68 7.12 -10.85
C ARG A 321 -15.20 7.29 -12.26
N LEU A 322 -15.66 6.21 -12.87
CA LEU A 322 -16.29 6.21 -14.18
C LEU A 322 -17.16 4.95 -14.33
N GLY A 323 -18.33 5.03 -14.93
CA GLY A 323 -19.17 3.89 -15.26
C GLY A 323 -20.24 3.52 -14.23
N GLU A 324 -20.27 4.12 -13.03
CA GLU A 324 -21.31 3.89 -12.01
C GLU A 324 -22.53 4.82 -12.24
N THR A 325 -22.32 6.12 -12.19
CA THR A 325 -23.36 7.15 -12.30
C THR A 325 -23.23 7.97 -13.58
N PHE A 326 -22.06 7.96 -14.17
CA PHE A 326 -21.74 8.65 -15.42
C PHE A 326 -20.73 7.81 -16.21
N ASP A 327 -20.83 7.86 -17.53
CA ASP A 327 -19.95 7.17 -18.46
C ASP A 327 -18.95 8.12 -19.16
N LEU A 328 -19.11 9.42 -18.94
CA LEU A 328 -18.25 10.45 -19.48
C LEU A 328 -17.81 11.43 -18.40
N LEU A 329 -16.49 11.64 -18.26
CA LEU A 329 -15.87 12.55 -17.30
C LEU A 329 -15.11 13.66 -18.03
N ILE A 330 -15.50 14.91 -17.80
CA ILE A 330 -14.86 16.08 -18.40
C ILE A 330 -14.02 16.79 -17.34
N ILE A 331 -12.70 16.81 -17.55
CA ILE A 331 -11.75 17.43 -16.62
C ILE A 331 -11.39 18.83 -17.13
N THR A 332 -11.59 19.80 -16.29
CA THR A 332 -11.28 21.21 -16.55
C THR A 332 -10.21 21.75 -15.61
N GLY A 333 -9.67 22.91 -15.90
CA GLY A 333 -8.63 23.55 -15.08
C GLY A 333 -7.35 23.89 -15.86
N PRO A 334 -6.32 24.45 -15.21
CA PRO A 334 -5.07 24.84 -15.87
C PRO A 334 -4.27 23.62 -16.33
N ASN A 335 -3.46 23.79 -17.40
CA ASN A 335 -2.62 22.69 -17.93
C ASN A 335 -1.63 22.17 -16.92
N THR A 336 -1.08 23.01 -16.07
CA THR A 336 -0.17 22.66 -15.00
C THR A 336 -0.82 21.87 -13.85
N GLY A 337 -2.17 21.78 -13.82
CA GLY A 337 -2.93 21.16 -12.73
C GLY A 337 -2.89 19.63 -12.66
N GLY A 338 -2.35 18.95 -13.68
CA GLY A 338 -2.26 17.48 -13.70
C GLY A 338 -3.36 16.78 -14.50
N LYS A 339 -4.10 17.45 -15.36
CA LYS A 339 -5.16 16.90 -16.23
C LYS A 339 -4.65 15.72 -17.06
N THR A 340 -3.59 15.94 -17.84
CA THR A 340 -2.93 14.91 -18.67
C THR A 340 -2.42 13.73 -17.82
N VAL A 341 -1.87 14.01 -16.63
CA VAL A 341 -1.41 12.97 -15.71
C VAL A 341 -2.58 12.12 -15.21
N SER A 342 -3.73 12.72 -14.95
CA SER A 342 -4.94 11.98 -14.53
C SER A 342 -5.45 11.04 -15.63
N LEU A 343 -5.47 11.50 -16.89
CA LEU A 343 -5.79 10.68 -18.06
C LEU A 343 -4.81 9.51 -18.21
N LYS A 344 -3.51 9.81 -18.19
CA LYS A 344 -2.45 8.80 -18.30
C LYS A 344 -2.54 7.80 -17.13
N THR A 345 -2.82 8.25 -15.91
CA THR A 345 -3.00 7.37 -14.75
C THR A 345 -4.13 6.38 -14.97
N MET A 346 -5.31 6.87 -15.41
CA MET A 346 -6.46 6.02 -15.70
C MET A 346 -6.12 4.95 -16.75
N GLY A 347 -5.60 5.38 -17.90
CA GLY A 347 -5.27 4.49 -19.01
C GLY A 347 -4.17 3.48 -18.63
N LEU A 348 -3.08 3.97 -18.04
CA LEU A 348 -1.94 3.12 -17.71
C LEU A 348 -2.27 2.07 -16.63
N LEU A 349 -3.00 2.45 -15.57
CA LEU A 349 -3.43 1.51 -14.55
C LEU A 349 -4.42 0.47 -15.08
N THR A 350 -5.26 0.84 -16.04
CA THR A 350 -6.14 -0.11 -16.75
C THR A 350 -5.31 -1.14 -17.52
N LEU A 351 -4.33 -0.69 -18.30
CA LEU A 351 -3.42 -1.59 -19.04
C LEU A 351 -2.61 -2.50 -18.11
N MET A 352 -2.05 -1.94 -17.04
CA MET A 352 -1.33 -2.70 -16.01
C MET A 352 -2.21 -3.78 -15.39
N GLY A 353 -3.40 -3.39 -14.95
CA GLY A 353 -4.35 -4.31 -14.32
C GLY A 353 -4.74 -5.47 -15.26
N GLN A 354 -5.06 -5.18 -16.53
CA GLN A 354 -5.39 -6.20 -17.53
C GLN A 354 -4.19 -7.10 -17.90
N SER A 355 -2.98 -6.67 -17.57
CA SER A 355 -1.76 -7.49 -17.76
C SER A 355 -1.40 -8.34 -16.53
N GLY A 356 -2.26 -8.40 -15.51
CA GLY A 356 -1.98 -9.13 -14.27
C GLY A 356 -1.03 -8.41 -13.32
N LEU A 357 -0.67 -7.15 -13.60
CA LEU A 357 0.11 -6.32 -12.67
C LEU A 357 -0.81 -5.73 -11.61
N HIS A 358 -0.37 -5.72 -10.37
CA HIS A 358 -1.01 -4.91 -9.33
C HIS A 358 -0.81 -3.42 -9.62
N ILE A 359 -1.74 -2.59 -9.17
CA ILE A 359 -1.75 -1.16 -9.46
C ILE A 359 -1.43 -0.33 -8.20
N PRO A 360 -0.69 0.78 -8.31
CA PRO A 360 -0.38 1.67 -7.20
C PRO A 360 -1.61 2.50 -6.77
N ALA A 361 -2.59 1.81 -6.20
CA ALA A 361 -3.84 2.36 -5.67
C ALA A 361 -4.19 1.65 -4.36
N LEU A 362 -5.15 2.18 -3.59
CA LEU A 362 -5.63 1.50 -2.38
C LEU A 362 -6.44 0.25 -2.72
N ASP A 363 -6.48 -0.66 -1.77
CA ASP A 363 -7.32 -1.87 -1.81
C ASP A 363 -8.78 -1.54 -2.14
N ARG A 364 -9.48 -2.49 -2.78
CA ARG A 364 -10.83 -2.35 -3.30
C ARG A 364 -10.95 -1.30 -4.41
N SER A 365 -9.86 -0.99 -5.10
CA SER A 365 -9.93 -0.32 -6.39
C SER A 365 -10.47 -1.28 -7.43
N GLN A 366 -11.38 -0.79 -8.29
CA GLN A 366 -12.06 -1.58 -9.31
C GLN A 366 -11.66 -1.11 -10.69
N LEU A 367 -11.45 -2.05 -11.58
CA LEU A 367 -11.22 -1.81 -13.01
C LEU A 367 -12.20 -2.65 -13.83
N SER A 368 -12.54 -2.14 -15.00
CA SER A 368 -13.28 -2.95 -15.97
C SER A 368 -12.35 -3.54 -17.02
N VAL A 369 -12.81 -4.64 -17.63
CA VAL A 369 -12.11 -5.25 -18.77
C VAL A 369 -12.52 -4.52 -20.03
N PHE A 370 -11.57 -3.82 -20.65
CA PHE A 370 -11.75 -3.17 -21.93
C PHE A 370 -11.08 -3.98 -23.05
N ARG A 371 -11.79 -4.06 -24.17
CA ARG A 371 -11.26 -4.67 -25.39
C ARG A 371 -10.21 -3.77 -26.03
N GLU A 372 -10.50 -2.47 -26.07
CA GLU A 372 -9.61 -1.48 -26.61
C GLU A 372 -9.51 -0.26 -25.68
N VAL A 373 -8.31 0.29 -25.59
CA VAL A 373 -8.05 1.58 -24.97
C VAL A 373 -7.56 2.51 -26.09
N TYR A 374 -8.23 3.63 -26.28
CA TYR A 374 -7.83 4.66 -27.20
C TYR A 374 -7.36 5.88 -26.42
N ALA A 375 -6.25 6.46 -26.85
CA ALA A 375 -5.67 7.62 -26.21
C ALA A 375 -5.21 8.63 -27.27
N ASP A 376 -5.78 9.82 -27.22
CA ASP A 376 -5.34 10.98 -27.96
C ASP A 376 -4.78 11.98 -26.94
N ILE A 377 -3.52 11.80 -26.60
CA ILE A 377 -2.80 12.50 -25.53
C ILE A 377 -1.44 12.95 -26.05
N GLY A 378 -1.10 14.21 -25.84
CA GLY A 378 0.20 14.78 -26.13
C GLY A 378 0.22 15.68 -27.37
N ASP A 379 1.10 16.69 -27.34
CA ASP A 379 1.40 17.54 -28.47
C ASP A 379 2.30 16.77 -29.46
N GLU A 380 1.79 16.44 -30.63
CA GLU A 380 2.61 15.97 -31.74
C GLU A 380 3.46 17.14 -32.32
N GLN A 381 4.32 17.76 -31.49
CA GLN A 381 5.27 18.79 -31.93
C GLN A 381 6.48 18.19 -32.64
N SER A 382 6.29 17.14 -33.43
CA SER A 382 7.36 16.67 -34.29
C SER A 382 7.43 17.55 -35.55
N ILE A 383 8.51 18.29 -35.71
CA ILE A 383 8.83 19.17 -36.85
C ILE A 383 8.72 18.44 -38.22
N GLU A 384 8.69 17.09 -38.19
CA GLU A 384 8.65 16.24 -39.38
C GLU A 384 7.25 15.99 -39.96
N GLN A 385 6.15 16.31 -39.21
CA GLN A 385 4.77 16.14 -39.72
C GLN A 385 4.16 17.49 -40.04
N SER A 386 3.98 17.78 -41.31
CA SER A 386 3.45 18.99 -41.88
C SER A 386 1.90 19.22 -41.72
N LEU A 387 1.24 18.34 -40.97
CA LEU A 387 -0.18 18.48 -40.63
C LEU A 387 -0.33 19.35 -39.39
N SER A 388 -1.32 20.28 -39.42
CA SER A 388 -1.62 21.07 -38.22
C SER A 388 -1.98 20.14 -37.07
N THR A 389 -1.66 20.52 -35.80
CA THR A 389 -1.95 19.77 -34.57
C THR A 389 -3.41 19.30 -34.54
N PHE A 390 -4.36 20.18 -34.94
CA PHE A 390 -5.78 19.87 -35.05
C PHE A 390 -6.07 18.71 -36.01
N SER A 391 -5.46 18.69 -37.22
CA SER A 391 -5.69 17.63 -38.20
C SER A 391 -5.18 16.27 -37.73
N SER A 392 -4.07 16.25 -36.99
CA SER A 392 -3.51 15.02 -36.41
C SER A 392 -4.46 14.43 -35.36
N HIS A 393 -4.96 15.29 -34.45
CA HIS A 393 -5.95 14.87 -33.45
C HIS A 393 -7.24 14.36 -34.10
N MET A 394 -7.77 15.08 -35.08
CA MET A 394 -9.01 14.69 -35.81
C MET A 394 -8.82 13.34 -36.53
N THR A 395 -7.67 13.10 -37.18
CA THR A 395 -7.40 11.82 -37.84
C THR A 395 -7.43 10.67 -36.84
N ASN A 396 -6.84 10.87 -35.65
CA ASN A 396 -6.87 9.88 -34.57
C ASN A 396 -8.31 9.63 -34.10
N ILE A 397 -9.06 10.72 -33.81
CA ILE A 397 -10.43 10.66 -33.33
C ILE A 397 -11.32 9.93 -34.33
N VAL A 398 -11.23 10.24 -35.64
CA VAL A 398 -11.98 9.52 -36.68
C VAL A 398 -11.68 7.99 -36.61
N SER A 399 -10.42 7.62 -36.50
CA SER A 399 -10.03 6.19 -36.40
C SER A 399 -10.59 5.52 -35.15
N PHE A 400 -10.80 6.26 -34.06
CA PHE A 400 -11.40 5.75 -32.81
C PHE A 400 -12.90 5.57 -32.97
N LEU A 401 -13.58 6.60 -33.51
CA LEU A 401 -15.03 6.61 -33.70
C LEU A 401 -15.52 5.47 -34.60
N GLU A 402 -14.68 5.02 -35.56
CA GLU A 402 -14.98 3.89 -36.42
C GLU A 402 -14.93 2.52 -35.74
N LYS A 403 -14.14 2.40 -34.66
CA LYS A 403 -13.77 1.11 -34.04
C LYS A 403 -14.22 0.96 -32.60
N ALA A 404 -14.43 2.07 -31.90
CA ALA A 404 -14.79 2.06 -30.49
C ALA A 404 -16.21 1.52 -30.30
N ASP A 405 -16.36 0.70 -29.28
CA ASP A 405 -17.62 0.11 -28.84
C ASP A 405 -17.83 0.32 -27.31
N SER A 406 -18.92 -0.18 -26.76
CA SER A 406 -19.24 -0.06 -25.33
C SER A 406 -18.20 -0.73 -24.39
N ARG A 407 -17.33 -1.56 -24.94
CA ARG A 407 -16.19 -2.19 -24.23
C ARG A 407 -14.87 -1.47 -24.48
N SER A 408 -14.92 -0.22 -24.90
CA SER A 408 -13.74 0.62 -25.16
C SER A 408 -13.62 1.70 -24.10
N LEU A 409 -12.37 2.06 -23.76
CA LEU A 409 -12.01 3.22 -22.95
C LEU A 409 -11.39 4.26 -23.87
N VAL A 410 -11.92 5.47 -23.87
CA VAL A 410 -11.43 6.57 -24.71
C VAL A 410 -10.92 7.73 -23.86
N LEU A 411 -9.71 8.18 -24.14
CA LEU A 411 -9.02 9.22 -23.39
C LEU A 411 -8.61 10.35 -24.34
N PHE A 412 -9.13 11.55 -24.09
CA PHE A 412 -8.82 12.74 -24.88
C PHE A 412 -8.13 13.80 -24.04
N ASP A 413 -7.00 14.29 -24.52
CA ASP A 413 -6.36 15.46 -23.93
C ASP A 413 -6.60 16.69 -24.83
N GLU A 414 -7.05 17.77 -24.21
CA GLU A 414 -7.36 19.05 -24.88
C GLU A 414 -8.28 18.90 -26.10
N LEU A 415 -9.38 18.16 -25.96
CA LEU A 415 -10.31 17.88 -27.06
C LEU A 415 -10.83 19.15 -27.68
N GLY A 416 -10.69 19.29 -29.02
CA GLY A 416 -11.12 20.44 -29.82
C GLY A 416 -10.08 21.57 -29.92
N ALA A 417 -8.92 21.45 -29.27
CA ALA A 417 -7.86 22.44 -29.34
C ALA A 417 -7.25 22.55 -30.76
N GLY A 418 -6.64 23.70 -31.06
CA GLY A 418 -5.92 23.91 -32.30
C GLY A 418 -6.74 24.44 -33.48
N THR A 419 -8.02 24.85 -33.27
CA THR A 419 -8.89 25.52 -34.22
C THR A 419 -9.59 26.71 -33.57
N ASP A 420 -10.56 27.33 -34.27
CA ASP A 420 -11.41 28.35 -33.66
C ASP A 420 -12.10 27.80 -32.40
N PRO A 421 -12.07 28.53 -31.27
CA PRO A 421 -12.58 28.05 -30.00
C PRO A 421 -14.06 27.63 -30.07
N THR A 422 -14.89 28.36 -30.79
CA THR A 422 -16.33 28.09 -30.91
C THR A 422 -16.58 26.81 -31.72
N GLU A 423 -15.85 26.66 -32.84
CA GLU A 423 -15.93 25.45 -33.68
C GLU A 423 -15.35 24.24 -32.94
N GLY A 424 -14.21 24.44 -32.25
CA GLY A 424 -13.58 23.41 -31.47
C GLY A 424 -14.47 22.88 -30.34
N ALA A 425 -15.11 23.77 -29.59
CA ALA A 425 -16.07 23.41 -28.55
C ALA A 425 -17.29 22.67 -29.11
N ALA A 426 -17.87 23.14 -30.22
CA ALA A 426 -19.01 22.51 -30.86
C ALA A 426 -18.69 21.09 -31.35
N LEU A 427 -17.52 20.88 -31.98
CA LEU A 427 -17.03 19.57 -32.41
C LEU A 427 -16.79 18.65 -31.21
N ALA A 428 -16.16 19.15 -30.16
CA ALA A 428 -15.91 18.39 -28.95
C ALA A 428 -17.22 17.89 -28.30
N ILE A 429 -18.23 18.77 -28.17
CA ILE A 429 -19.54 18.40 -27.65
C ILE A 429 -20.21 17.34 -28.54
N ALA A 430 -20.11 17.47 -29.86
CA ALA A 430 -20.71 16.52 -30.79
C ALA A 430 -20.04 15.13 -30.68
N ILE A 431 -18.71 15.08 -30.61
CA ILE A 431 -17.93 13.85 -30.42
C ILE A 431 -18.28 13.20 -29.10
N LEU A 432 -18.24 13.95 -28.00
CA LEU A 432 -18.55 13.43 -26.67
C LEU A 432 -20.00 12.94 -26.55
N SER A 433 -20.95 13.69 -27.14
CA SER A 433 -22.36 13.27 -27.20
C SER A 433 -22.56 11.98 -27.99
N TYR A 434 -21.77 11.78 -29.06
CA TYR A 434 -21.79 10.54 -29.82
C TYR A 434 -21.32 9.35 -28.98
N LEU A 435 -20.15 9.49 -28.33
CA LEU A 435 -19.57 8.44 -27.47
C LEU A 435 -20.47 8.10 -26.27
N HIS A 436 -21.03 9.13 -25.64
CA HIS A 436 -22.00 8.98 -24.55
C HIS A 436 -23.23 8.19 -24.98
N ARG A 437 -23.85 8.52 -26.12
CA ARG A 437 -25.00 7.75 -26.65
C ARG A 437 -24.67 6.29 -26.95
N GLN A 438 -23.43 5.98 -27.26
CA GLN A 438 -22.96 4.60 -27.45
C GLN A 438 -22.56 3.90 -26.12
N GLY A 439 -22.63 4.58 -25.01
CA GLY A 439 -22.24 4.06 -23.69
C GLY A 439 -20.74 3.77 -23.57
N ILE A 440 -19.90 4.46 -24.35
CA ILE A 440 -18.45 4.30 -24.36
C ILE A 440 -17.85 5.05 -23.19
N ARG A 441 -17.05 4.38 -22.35
CA ARG A 441 -16.37 5.01 -21.22
C ARG A 441 -15.35 6.02 -21.71
N THR A 442 -15.58 7.30 -21.40
CA THR A 442 -14.78 8.38 -21.94
C THR A 442 -14.31 9.34 -20.86
N MET A 443 -13.05 9.74 -20.92
CA MET A 443 -12.47 10.78 -20.08
C MET A 443 -11.80 11.80 -20.98
N ALA A 444 -12.19 13.06 -20.85
CA ALA A 444 -11.68 14.13 -21.70
C ALA A 444 -11.20 15.32 -20.87
N THR A 445 -10.14 15.97 -21.32
CA THR A 445 -9.72 17.26 -20.76
C THR A 445 -10.05 18.38 -21.72
N THR A 446 -10.35 19.55 -21.20
CA THR A 446 -10.65 20.72 -22.01
C THR A 446 -10.41 22.04 -21.26
N HIS A 447 -10.33 23.12 -22.01
CA HIS A 447 -10.35 24.50 -21.52
C HIS A 447 -11.65 25.25 -21.83
N TYR A 448 -12.54 24.63 -22.60
CA TYR A 448 -13.77 25.31 -23.09
C TYR A 448 -14.84 25.32 -21.98
N SER A 449 -15.42 26.50 -21.77
CA SER A 449 -16.52 26.69 -20.81
C SER A 449 -17.81 26.01 -21.25
N GLU A 450 -18.05 25.90 -22.55
CA GLU A 450 -19.20 25.23 -23.16
C GLU A 450 -19.27 23.75 -22.78
N LEU A 451 -18.12 23.08 -22.64
CA LEU A 451 -18.07 21.69 -22.22
C LEU A 451 -18.38 21.52 -20.72
N LYS A 452 -18.09 22.52 -19.89
CA LYS A 452 -18.53 22.54 -18.48
C LYS A 452 -20.06 22.58 -18.39
N LEU A 453 -20.68 23.43 -19.22
CA LEU A 453 -22.15 23.56 -19.32
C LEU A 453 -22.78 22.28 -19.87
N PHE A 454 -22.19 21.70 -20.90
CA PHE A 454 -22.63 20.42 -21.45
C PHE A 454 -22.67 19.34 -20.37
N ALA A 455 -21.63 19.22 -19.54
CA ALA A 455 -21.59 18.25 -18.44
C ALA A 455 -22.61 18.54 -17.33
N LEU A 456 -22.93 19.81 -17.06
CA LEU A 456 -23.96 20.16 -16.07
C LEU A 456 -25.38 19.89 -16.56
N SER A 457 -25.60 19.94 -17.88
CA SER A 457 -26.93 19.83 -18.50
C SER A 457 -27.26 18.42 -19.01
N THR A 458 -26.29 17.51 -19.05
CA THR A 458 -26.44 16.17 -19.63
C THR A 458 -26.32 15.12 -18.57
N GLU A 459 -27.39 14.34 -18.39
CA GLU A 459 -27.38 13.19 -17.46
C GLU A 459 -26.35 12.14 -17.92
N GLY A 460 -25.58 11.56 -17.01
CA GLY A 460 -24.54 10.57 -17.32
C GLY A 460 -23.20 11.21 -17.76
N VAL A 461 -23.09 12.53 -17.78
CA VAL A 461 -21.85 13.28 -17.99
C VAL A 461 -21.50 14.03 -16.71
N GLU A 462 -20.26 13.95 -16.29
CA GLU A 462 -19.82 14.58 -15.03
C GLU A 462 -18.64 15.50 -15.25
N ASN A 463 -18.61 16.60 -14.50
CA ASN A 463 -17.48 17.51 -14.44
C ASN A 463 -16.44 17.05 -13.44
N ALA A 464 -15.19 17.36 -13.71
CA ALA A 464 -14.12 17.30 -12.73
C ALA A 464 -13.15 18.47 -12.91
N CYS A 465 -12.43 18.81 -11.86
CA CYS A 465 -11.34 19.77 -11.96
C CYS A 465 -10.08 19.28 -11.27
N CYS A 466 -8.94 19.73 -11.77
CA CYS A 466 -7.70 19.65 -11.04
C CYS A 466 -7.58 20.86 -10.11
N GLU A 467 -7.50 20.62 -8.82
CA GLU A 467 -7.41 21.66 -7.80
C GLU A 467 -6.13 22.49 -7.98
N PHE A 468 -6.28 23.78 -7.87
CA PHE A 468 -5.19 24.75 -7.97
C PHE A 468 -5.23 25.69 -6.77
N ASP A 469 -4.13 25.77 -6.04
CA ASP A 469 -4.00 26.69 -4.92
C ASP A 469 -3.63 28.09 -5.44
N VAL A 470 -4.59 28.99 -5.38
CA VAL A 470 -4.43 30.36 -5.83
C VAL A 470 -3.52 31.15 -4.89
N ASP A 471 -3.42 30.75 -3.61
CA ASP A 471 -2.58 31.44 -2.63
C ASP A 471 -1.09 31.19 -2.82
N THR A 472 -0.73 29.95 -3.10
CA THR A 472 0.65 29.56 -3.38
C THR A 472 1.03 29.61 -4.85
N LEU A 473 0.08 29.81 -5.77
CA LEU A 473 0.23 29.68 -7.23
C LEU A 473 0.78 28.31 -7.64
N ARG A 474 0.40 27.26 -6.93
CA ARG A 474 0.85 25.89 -7.20
C ARG A 474 -0.32 24.96 -7.41
N PRO A 475 -0.18 24.00 -8.34
CA PRO A 475 -1.15 22.92 -8.45
C PRO A 475 -1.05 22.00 -7.22
N THR A 476 -2.19 21.60 -6.69
CA THR A 476 -2.25 20.56 -5.66
C THR A 476 -2.23 19.16 -6.27
N TYR A 477 -2.49 19.06 -7.58
CA TYR A 477 -2.64 17.82 -8.34
C TYR A 477 -3.80 16.90 -7.88
N ARG A 478 -4.70 17.40 -7.04
CA ARG A 478 -5.89 16.64 -6.61
C ARG A 478 -6.97 16.74 -7.68
N LEU A 479 -7.58 15.61 -8.02
CA LEU A 479 -8.71 15.54 -8.92
C LEU A 479 -10.02 15.59 -8.12
N LEU A 480 -10.86 16.57 -8.43
CA LEU A 480 -12.14 16.81 -7.78
C LEU A 480 -13.27 16.52 -8.76
N ILE A 481 -14.00 15.41 -8.57
CA ILE A 481 -15.14 15.00 -9.41
C ILE A 481 -16.42 15.61 -8.86
N GLY A 482 -17.31 16.06 -9.78
CA GLY A 482 -18.59 16.68 -9.49
C GLY A 482 -18.56 18.21 -9.51
N ILE A 483 -17.41 18.80 -9.84
CA ILE A 483 -17.28 20.26 -9.95
C ILE A 483 -16.51 20.64 -11.20
N PRO A 484 -17.02 21.57 -11.98
CA PRO A 484 -16.25 22.19 -13.06
C PRO A 484 -15.14 23.07 -12.52
N GLY A 485 -13.97 23.05 -13.17
CA GLY A 485 -12.84 23.89 -12.82
C GLY A 485 -13.11 25.35 -13.09
N LYS A 486 -12.64 26.18 -12.18
CA LYS A 486 -12.68 27.62 -12.27
C LYS A 486 -11.52 28.15 -13.12
N SER A 487 -11.77 29.21 -13.88
CA SER A 487 -10.70 29.96 -14.51
C SER A 487 -10.01 30.86 -13.48
N ASN A 488 -8.71 30.64 -13.24
CA ASN A 488 -7.93 31.42 -12.29
C ASN A 488 -6.98 32.42 -12.98
N ALA A 489 -7.20 32.70 -14.28
CA ALA A 489 -6.28 33.51 -15.06
C ALA A 489 -6.07 34.91 -14.46
N PHE A 490 -7.11 35.61 -14.09
CA PHE A 490 -7.01 36.94 -13.48
C PHE A 490 -6.34 36.93 -12.12
N ALA A 491 -6.69 35.97 -11.26
CA ALA A 491 -6.06 35.83 -9.93
C ALA A 491 -4.58 35.49 -10.02
N ILE A 492 -4.21 34.61 -10.95
CA ILE A 492 -2.80 34.27 -11.24
C ILE A 492 -2.07 35.49 -11.80
N SER A 493 -2.65 36.22 -12.78
CA SER A 493 -2.05 37.41 -13.38
C SER A 493 -1.82 38.52 -12.34
N SER A 494 -2.79 38.79 -11.48
CA SER A 494 -2.64 39.76 -10.38
C SER A 494 -1.49 39.39 -9.44
N LYS A 495 -1.42 38.14 -9.01
CA LYS A 495 -0.34 37.67 -8.13
C LYS A 495 1.05 37.65 -8.82
N LEU A 496 1.11 37.50 -10.13
CA LEU A 496 2.32 37.63 -10.92
C LEU A 496 2.75 39.07 -11.17
N GLY A 497 1.91 40.04 -10.76
CA GLY A 497 2.24 41.46 -10.79
C GLY A 497 1.68 42.21 -12.02
N LEU A 498 0.71 41.61 -12.74
CA LEU A 498 -0.01 42.37 -13.76
C LEU A 498 -0.81 43.50 -13.10
N PRO A 499 -0.69 44.76 -13.55
CA PRO A 499 -1.40 45.90 -12.96
C PRO A 499 -2.93 45.69 -12.92
N ASP A 500 -3.54 46.06 -11.79
CA ASP A 500 -4.99 45.82 -11.58
C ASP A 500 -5.88 46.52 -12.60
N PHE A 501 -5.46 47.66 -13.13
CA PHE A 501 -6.23 48.36 -14.17
C PHE A 501 -6.32 47.56 -15.48
N ILE A 502 -5.27 46.81 -15.84
CA ILE A 502 -5.27 45.94 -17.04
C ILE A 502 -6.23 44.76 -16.79
N ILE A 503 -6.21 44.22 -15.58
CA ILE A 503 -7.10 43.12 -15.20
C ILE A 503 -8.55 43.58 -15.19
N GLN A 504 -8.81 44.80 -14.72
CA GLN A 504 -10.15 45.39 -14.72
C GLN A 504 -10.66 45.63 -16.15
N GLU A 505 -9.82 46.19 -17.01
CA GLU A 505 -10.15 46.38 -18.43
C GLU A 505 -10.41 45.04 -19.13
N ALA A 506 -9.62 43.99 -18.80
CA ALA A 506 -9.85 42.66 -19.35
C ALA A 506 -11.17 42.03 -18.87
N ARG A 507 -11.58 42.28 -17.62
CA ARG A 507 -12.89 41.85 -17.11
C ARG A 507 -14.06 42.53 -17.82
N GLU A 508 -13.94 43.78 -18.13
CA GLU A 508 -14.99 44.52 -18.86
C GLU A 508 -15.20 44.00 -20.29
N GLN A 509 -14.24 43.24 -20.84
CA GLN A 509 -14.39 42.56 -22.13
C GLN A 509 -15.11 41.23 -22.06
N LEU A 510 -15.34 40.68 -20.83
CA LEU A 510 -16.13 39.45 -20.66
C LEU A 510 -17.63 39.74 -20.76
N SER A 511 -18.40 38.77 -21.22
CA SER A 511 -19.86 38.91 -21.24
C SER A 511 -20.44 38.78 -19.81
N GLU A 512 -21.56 39.47 -19.51
CA GLU A 512 -22.28 39.38 -18.24
C GLU A 512 -22.70 37.91 -17.90
N GLN A 513 -22.90 37.08 -18.93
CA GLN A 513 -23.27 35.66 -18.76
C GLN A 513 -22.09 34.83 -18.27
N ASP A 514 -20.87 35.12 -18.77
CA ASP A 514 -19.64 34.40 -18.33
C ASP A 514 -19.28 34.79 -16.90
N GLU A 515 -19.45 36.03 -16.49
CA GLU A 515 -19.20 36.52 -15.13
C GLU A 515 -20.18 35.88 -14.11
N SER A 516 -21.47 35.85 -14.43
CA SER A 516 -22.50 35.23 -13.61
C SER A 516 -22.26 33.72 -13.39
N PHE A 517 -21.81 33.04 -14.43
CA PHE A 517 -21.51 31.62 -14.37
C PHE A 517 -20.26 31.32 -13.52
N GLU A 518 -19.20 32.10 -13.65
CA GLU A 518 -17.97 32.00 -12.84
C GLU A 518 -18.25 32.23 -11.33
N ASP A 519 -19.19 33.14 -11.01
CA ASP A 519 -19.61 33.42 -9.62
C ASP A 519 -20.38 32.22 -9.02
N VAL A 520 -21.27 31.59 -9.77
CA VAL A 520 -21.96 30.36 -9.35
C VAL A 520 -20.95 29.23 -9.12
N LEU A 521 -19.97 29.05 -10.02
CA LEU A 521 -18.90 28.08 -9.87
C LEU A 521 -18.07 28.34 -8.61
N THR A 522 -17.81 29.62 -8.30
CA THR A 522 -17.09 30.03 -7.08
C THR A 522 -17.82 29.57 -5.84
N THR A 523 -19.12 29.82 -5.77
CA THR A 523 -19.97 29.43 -4.64
C THR A 523 -20.04 27.89 -4.48
N LEU A 524 -20.16 27.17 -5.58
CA LEU A 524 -20.15 25.70 -5.58
C LEU A 524 -18.82 25.11 -5.09
N GLU A 525 -17.70 25.68 -5.51
CA GLU A 525 -16.37 25.24 -5.09
C GLU A 525 -16.12 25.49 -3.60
N GLN A 526 -16.53 26.69 -3.09
CA GLN A 526 -16.43 27.02 -1.65
C GLN A 526 -17.28 26.08 -0.79
N ASN A 527 -18.50 25.80 -1.19
CA ASN A 527 -19.40 24.90 -0.47
C ASN A 527 -18.86 23.47 -0.45
N ARG A 528 -18.18 23.07 -1.50
CA ARG A 528 -17.58 21.72 -1.57
C ARG A 528 -16.31 21.60 -0.76
N VAL A 529 -15.40 22.57 -0.81
CA VAL A 529 -14.20 22.60 0.03
C VAL A 529 -14.62 22.47 1.49
N ALA A 530 -15.69 23.17 1.90
CA ALA A 530 -16.27 23.02 3.24
C ALA A 530 -16.78 21.59 3.50
N LEU A 531 -17.51 21.00 2.54
CA LEU A 531 -18.00 19.61 2.63
C LEU A 531 -16.87 18.58 2.66
N GLU A 532 -15.78 18.81 1.94
CA GLU A 532 -14.62 17.89 1.89
C GLU A 532 -13.83 17.94 3.21
N THR A 533 -13.64 19.14 3.79
CA THR A 533 -13.03 19.30 5.11
C THR A 533 -13.89 18.64 6.19
N GLU A 534 -15.22 18.79 6.16
CA GLU A 534 -16.11 18.07 7.06
C GLU A 534 -16.04 16.54 6.90
N LYS A 535 -15.93 16.04 5.66
CA LYS A 535 -15.76 14.60 5.40
C LYS A 535 -14.43 14.06 5.91
N GLU A 536 -13.34 14.81 5.75
CA GLU A 536 -12.03 14.42 6.27
C GLU A 536 -12.04 14.38 7.81
N GLU A 537 -12.66 15.37 8.44
CA GLU A 537 -12.85 15.38 9.89
C GLU A 537 -13.73 14.22 10.37
N LEU A 538 -14.81 13.92 9.66
CA LEU A 538 -15.69 12.78 9.94
C LEU A 538 -14.97 11.44 9.78
N ALA A 539 -14.10 11.33 8.80
CA ALA A 539 -13.26 10.14 8.60
C ALA A 539 -12.26 9.96 9.75
N ARG A 540 -11.62 11.06 10.21
CA ARG A 540 -10.73 11.06 11.39
C ARG A 540 -11.49 10.66 12.66
N TYR A 541 -12.64 11.25 12.90
CA TYR A 541 -13.48 10.89 14.06
C TYR A 541 -13.95 9.44 14.01
N ARG A 542 -14.30 8.91 12.84
CA ARG A 542 -14.64 7.49 12.68
C ARG A 542 -13.48 6.57 13.03
N GLN A 543 -12.28 6.91 12.56
CA GLN A 543 -11.07 6.15 12.89
C GLN A 543 -10.75 6.18 14.38
N GLU A 544 -10.92 7.34 15.01
CA GLU A 544 -10.70 7.50 16.44
C GLU A 544 -11.74 6.75 17.28
N VAL A 545 -13.01 6.80 16.88
CA VAL A 545 -14.09 6.02 17.49
C VAL A 545 -13.84 4.51 17.39
N GLU A 546 -13.40 4.01 16.24
CA GLU A 546 -13.10 2.58 16.09
C GLU A 546 -11.90 2.17 16.96
N ARG A 547 -10.85 2.98 17.02
CA ARG A 547 -9.70 2.75 17.90
C ARG A 547 -10.10 2.73 19.37
N LEU A 548 -10.93 3.69 19.81
CA LEU A 548 -11.42 3.75 21.18
C LEU A 548 -12.32 2.57 21.52
N LYS A 549 -13.11 2.10 20.57
CA LYS A 549 -13.97 0.92 20.71
C LYS A 549 -13.14 -0.37 20.86
N GLU A 550 -12.07 -0.53 20.09
CA GLU A 550 -11.12 -1.64 20.24
C GLU A 550 -10.40 -1.59 21.60
N GLU A 551 -9.98 -0.39 22.03
CA GLU A 551 -9.33 -0.21 23.33
C GLU A 551 -10.31 -0.53 24.49
N LEU A 552 -11.54 -0.09 24.41
CA LEU A 552 -12.59 -0.41 25.39
C LEU A 552 -12.86 -1.92 25.42
N SER A 553 -12.99 -2.57 24.24
CA SER A 553 -13.19 -4.01 24.15
C SER A 553 -12.03 -4.79 24.78
N SER A 554 -10.79 -4.36 24.53
CA SER A 554 -9.60 -4.97 25.11
C SER A 554 -9.53 -4.79 26.63
N ARG A 555 -9.89 -3.61 27.12
CA ARG A 555 -9.99 -3.32 28.57
C ARG A 555 -11.08 -4.16 29.23
N GLN A 556 -12.23 -4.29 28.59
CA GLN A 556 -13.33 -5.10 29.09
C GLN A 556 -12.94 -6.58 29.21
N LYS A 557 -12.30 -7.14 28.17
CA LYS A 557 -11.76 -8.51 28.21
C LYS A 557 -10.75 -8.70 29.33
N LYS A 558 -9.87 -7.72 29.59
CA LYS A 558 -8.92 -7.78 30.69
C LYS A 558 -9.60 -7.75 32.05
N LEU A 559 -10.62 -6.90 32.21
CA LEU A 559 -11.41 -6.82 33.44
C LEU A 559 -12.20 -8.11 33.69
N ASP A 560 -12.79 -8.68 32.65
CA ASP A 560 -13.52 -9.96 32.76
C ASP A 560 -12.58 -11.10 33.14
N SER A 561 -11.41 -11.20 32.53
CA SER A 561 -10.40 -12.20 32.89
C SER A 561 -9.87 -12.01 34.32
N GLN A 562 -9.68 -10.77 34.78
CA GLN A 562 -9.29 -10.49 36.16
C GLN A 562 -10.39 -10.89 37.14
N ARG A 563 -11.66 -10.60 36.81
CA ARG A 563 -12.83 -10.98 37.60
C ARG A 563 -12.94 -12.49 37.70
N GLU A 564 -12.79 -13.24 36.61
CA GLU A 564 -12.80 -14.69 36.63
C GLU A 564 -11.66 -15.27 37.48
N ASN A 565 -10.46 -14.70 37.37
CA ASN A 565 -9.35 -15.16 38.20
C ASN A 565 -9.59 -14.87 39.68
N ILE A 566 -10.12 -13.72 40.06
CA ILE A 566 -10.47 -13.40 41.46
C ILE A 566 -11.57 -14.33 41.97
N LEU A 567 -12.59 -14.61 41.17
CA LEU A 567 -13.65 -15.56 41.53
C LEU A 567 -13.11 -17.00 41.69
N ARG A 568 -12.22 -17.41 40.81
CA ARG A 568 -11.55 -18.73 40.92
C ARG A 568 -10.72 -18.83 42.18
N GLU A 569 -9.89 -17.83 42.47
CA GLU A 569 -9.10 -17.81 43.70
C GLU A 569 -9.98 -17.79 44.99
N ALA A 570 -11.10 -17.03 44.92
CA ALA A 570 -12.05 -16.99 46.02
C ALA A 570 -12.72 -18.35 46.25
N ASN A 571 -13.12 -19.03 45.18
CA ASN A 571 -13.70 -20.39 45.24
C ASN A 571 -12.68 -21.43 45.72
N GLU A 572 -11.44 -21.37 45.27
CA GLU A 572 -10.37 -22.25 45.74
C GLU A 572 -10.11 -22.06 47.23
N LYS A 573 -10.07 -20.80 47.71
CA LYS A 573 -9.92 -20.48 49.13
C LYS A 573 -11.12 -20.96 49.95
N ALA A 574 -12.35 -20.77 49.43
CA ALA A 574 -13.56 -21.27 50.09
C ALA A 574 -13.57 -22.78 50.17
N HIS A 575 -13.17 -23.48 49.10
CA HIS A 575 -13.08 -24.93 49.08
C HIS A 575 -12.03 -25.47 50.06
N ALA A 576 -10.87 -24.80 50.13
CA ALA A 576 -9.84 -25.14 51.12
C ALA A 576 -10.34 -24.99 52.60
N ILE A 577 -11.05 -23.89 52.86
CA ILE A 577 -11.65 -23.65 54.19
C ILE A 577 -12.69 -24.73 54.55
N LEU A 578 -13.57 -25.09 53.56
CA LEU A 578 -14.57 -26.15 53.77
C LEU A 578 -13.94 -27.52 53.97
N LYS A 579 -12.86 -27.79 53.22
CA LYS A 579 -12.08 -29.04 53.40
C LYS A 579 -11.44 -29.11 54.79
N ASP A 580 -10.78 -28.07 55.24
CA ASP A 580 -10.17 -28.00 56.58
C ASP A 580 -11.24 -28.14 57.67
N ALA A 581 -12.41 -27.54 57.53
CA ALA A 581 -13.54 -27.67 58.42
C ALA A 581 -14.09 -29.09 58.46
N LYS A 582 -14.18 -29.75 57.30
CA LYS A 582 -14.61 -31.17 57.19
C LYS A 582 -13.59 -32.11 57.87
N ASP A 583 -12.29 -31.93 57.56
CA ASP A 583 -11.23 -32.75 58.14
C ASP A 583 -11.18 -32.61 59.68
N TYR A 584 -11.41 -31.37 60.18
CA TYR A 584 -11.52 -31.11 61.59
C TYR A 584 -12.75 -31.77 62.22
N ALA A 585 -13.90 -31.72 61.54
CA ALA A 585 -15.15 -32.40 62.00
C ALA A 585 -14.97 -33.93 62.03
N ASP A 586 -14.37 -34.49 60.97
CA ASP A 586 -14.07 -35.94 60.86
C ASP A 586 -13.09 -36.43 61.94
N GLN A 587 -12.06 -35.61 62.20
CA GLN A 587 -11.10 -35.87 63.28
C GLN A 587 -11.82 -35.83 64.67
N THR A 588 -12.66 -34.83 64.87
CA THR A 588 -13.44 -34.70 66.09
C THR A 588 -14.37 -35.86 66.30
N MET A 589 -15.04 -36.31 65.19
CA MET A 589 -15.96 -37.48 65.23
C MET A 589 -15.22 -38.79 65.51
N ARG A 590 -14.03 -39.01 64.90
CA ARG A 590 -13.19 -40.16 65.19
C ARG A 590 -12.70 -40.20 66.66
N GLU A 591 -12.35 -39.06 67.22
CA GLU A 591 -12.02 -38.95 68.64
C GLU A 591 -13.21 -39.20 69.55
N PHE A 592 -14.43 -38.75 69.23
CA PHE A 592 -15.64 -39.10 69.92
C PHE A 592 -15.94 -40.60 69.89
N GLN A 593 -15.76 -41.21 68.71
CA GLN A 593 -15.97 -42.69 68.60
C GLN A 593 -14.96 -43.53 69.40
N LYS A 594 -13.69 -43.01 69.49
CA LYS A 594 -12.67 -43.69 70.30
C LYS A 594 -12.89 -43.58 71.83
N PHE A 595 -13.59 -42.53 72.28
CA PHE A 595 -13.83 -42.24 73.71
C PHE A 595 -15.22 -42.63 74.21
N GLY A 596 -16.02 -43.37 73.40
CA GLY A 596 -17.41 -43.75 73.70
C GLY A 596 -17.64 -44.67 74.90
N LYS A 597 -16.69 -44.88 75.83
CA LYS A 597 -16.86 -45.71 77.05
C LYS A 597 -16.18 -45.11 78.31
N ALA A 598 -15.69 -43.85 78.30
CA ALA A 598 -15.19 -43.21 79.52
C ALA A 598 -15.53 -41.74 79.56
N GLY A 599 -16.17 -41.31 80.64
CA GLY A 599 -16.76 -40.01 80.87
C GLY A 599 -15.84 -38.82 80.41
N ILE A 600 -16.30 -37.99 79.49
CA ILE A 600 -15.56 -36.81 78.95
C ILE A 600 -15.68 -35.73 80.02
N SER A 601 -14.53 -35.22 80.50
CA SER A 601 -14.45 -34.00 81.30
C SER A 601 -14.93 -32.77 80.51
N VAL A 602 -15.88 -32.08 81.05
CA VAL A 602 -16.47 -30.84 80.51
C VAL A 602 -15.38 -29.82 80.16
N SER A 603 -14.30 -29.75 80.84
CA SER A 603 -13.11 -28.93 80.68
C SER A 603 -12.37 -29.14 79.33
N LYS A 604 -12.35 -30.36 78.80
CA LYS A 604 -11.74 -30.67 77.49
C LYS A 604 -12.62 -30.22 76.32
N MET A 605 -13.95 -30.27 76.49
CA MET A 605 -14.90 -29.76 75.53
C MET A 605 -14.88 -28.22 75.41
N GLU A 606 -14.77 -27.57 76.56
CA GLU A 606 -14.64 -26.09 76.55
C GLU A 606 -13.33 -25.62 75.95
N LYS A 607 -12.24 -26.29 76.18
CA LYS A 607 -10.92 -25.98 75.59
C LYS A 607 -10.96 -26.06 74.04
N ARG A 608 -11.58 -27.09 73.48
CA ARG A 608 -11.73 -27.22 72.02
C ARG A 608 -12.71 -26.26 71.39
N ARG A 609 -13.78 -25.94 72.12
CA ARG A 609 -14.75 -24.92 71.69
C ARG A 609 -14.07 -23.54 71.67
N SER A 610 -13.19 -23.27 72.60
CA SER A 610 -12.37 -22.09 72.65
C SER A 610 -11.34 -22.05 71.51
N GLU A 611 -10.68 -23.18 71.21
CA GLU A 611 -9.74 -23.30 70.08
C GLU A 611 -10.42 -23.13 68.74
N LEU A 612 -11.68 -23.65 68.56
CA LEU A 612 -12.49 -23.47 67.38
C LEU A 612 -12.90 -22.02 67.21
N ARG A 613 -13.35 -21.36 68.28
CA ARG A 613 -13.64 -19.95 68.30
C ARG A 613 -12.43 -19.10 67.98
N GLY A 614 -11.25 -19.45 68.47
CA GLY A 614 -10.01 -18.73 68.15
C GLY A 614 -9.56 -18.91 66.69
N LYS A 615 -9.80 -20.08 66.09
CA LYS A 615 -9.53 -20.27 64.64
C LYS A 615 -10.54 -19.54 63.79
N MET A 616 -11.84 -19.57 64.15
CA MET A 616 -12.89 -18.81 63.46
C MET A 616 -12.64 -17.29 63.53
N SER A 617 -12.23 -16.76 64.70
CA SER A 617 -11.91 -15.35 64.89
C SER A 617 -10.71 -14.93 64.01
N LYS A 618 -9.64 -15.74 64.01
CA LYS A 618 -8.47 -15.49 63.15
C LYS A 618 -8.76 -15.56 61.65
N THR A 619 -9.73 -16.41 61.25
CA THR A 619 -10.19 -16.47 59.86
C THR A 619 -11.11 -15.31 59.50
N ALA A 620 -11.96 -14.88 60.44
CA ALA A 620 -12.80 -13.70 60.29
C ALA A 620 -11.96 -12.42 60.22
N GLU A 621 -10.87 -12.30 61.00
CA GLU A 621 -9.95 -11.17 60.92
C GLU A 621 -9.17 -11.12 59.58
N LYS A 622 -8.84 -12.28 59.05
CA LYS A 622 -8.22 -12.36 57.68
C LYS A 622 -9.20 -12.07 56.56
N LEU A 623 -10.49 -12.32 56.75
CA LEU A 623 -11.56 -12.06 55.80
C LEU A 623 -12.17 -10.64 55.93
N ALA A 624 -11.92 -9.97 57.05
CA ALA A 624 -12.30 -8.55 57.16
C ALA A 624 -11.43 -7.73 56.17
N MET A 625 -12.00 -7.42 55.03
CA MET A 625 -11.49 -6.37 54.15
C MET A 625 -11.24 -5.12 55.03
N LYS A 626 -10.04 -4.58 55.00
CA LYS A 626 -9.79 -3.19 55.48
C LYS A 626 -10.68 -2.29 54.67
N THR A 627 -11.83 -1.92 55.26
CA THR A 627 -12.60 -0.77 54.77
C THR A 627 -11.68 0.46 54.90
N PRO A 628 -11.50 1.23 53.80
CA PRO A 628 -10.75 2.49 53.94
C PRO A 628 -11.44 3.36 55.02
N GLU A 629 -10.66 3.87 55.92
CA GLU A 629 -11.13 4.84 56.94
C GLU A 629 -11.85 5.97 56.21
N LYS A 630 -13.14 6.17 56.56
CA LYS A 630 -13.93 7.32 56.16
C LYS A 630 -13.26 8.54 56.75
N GLN A 631 -12.59 9.35 55.92
CA GLN A 631 -12.32 10.73 56.33
C GLN A 631 -13.69 11.46 56.39
N ALA A 632 -14.22 11.60 57.56
CA ALA A 632 -15.44 12.35 57.83
C ALA A 632 -15.16 13.84 57.52
N GLY A 633 -15.64 14.30 56.40
CA GLY A 633 -15.75 15.75 56.12
C GLY A 633 -16.80 16.33 57.04
N THR A 634 -16.44 17.32 57.87
CA THR A 634 -17.35 18.08 58.68
C THR A 634 -18.11 19.14 57.88
N LEU A 635 -18.90 18.71 56.90
CA LEU A 635 -19.79 19.61 56.14
C LEU A 635 -21.04 19.88 56.97
N LYS A 636 -21.37 21.18 57.15
CA LYS A 636 -22.62 21.60 57.78
C LYS A 636 -23.72 21.74 56.76
N ALA A 637 -24.98 21.55 57.18
CA ALA A 637 -26.15 21.66 56.30
C ALA A 637 -26.30 23.04 55.63
N SER A 638 -25.68 24.06 56.17
CA SER A 638 -25.63 25.43 55.65
C SER A 638 -24.65 25.59 54.48
N ASP A 639 -23.73 24.65 54.27
CA ASP A 639 -22.61 24.79 53.35
C ASP A 639 -22.91 24.12 52.01
N LEU A 640 -24.09 23.54 51.83
CA LEU A 640 -24.51 22.81 50.62
C LEU A 640 -25.73 23.46 49.96
N HIS A 641 -25.55 23.90 48.73
CA HIS A 641 -26.61 24.49 47.91
C HIS A 641 -26.93 23.61 46.70
N PRO A 642 -28.17 23.62 46.18
CA PRO A 642 -28.49 23.00 44.92
C PRO A 642 -27.62 23.56 43.80
N GLY A 643 -26.90 22.69 43.10
CA GLY A 643 -25.93 23.06 42.10
C GLY A 643 -24.47 22.77 42.47
N ASP A 644 -24.16 22.53 43.73
CA ASP A 644 -22.80 22.26 44.18
C ASP A 644 -22.30 20.93 43.71
N SER A 645 -21.04 20.90 43.31
CA SER A 645 -20.35 19.68 42.88
C SER A 645 -19.82 18.93 44.10
N VAL A 646 -20.24 17.68 44.26
CA VAL A 646 -19.89 16.87 45.42
C VAL A 646 -19.42 15.49 45.00
N LYS A 647 -18.53 14.91 45.80
CA LYS A 647 -18.14 13.51 45.68
C LYS A 647 -18.83 12.69 46.75
N VAL A 648 -19.56 11.64 46.34
CA VAL A 648 -20.17 10.66 47.24
C VAL A 648 -19.11 9.65 47.64
N LEU A 649 -18.71 9.66 48.94
CA LEU A 649 -17.58 8.87 49.42
C LEU A 649 -17.85 7.38 49.40
N SER A 650 -19.10 6.96 49.72
CA SER A 650 -19.49 5.55 49.73
C SER A 650 -19.47 4.91 48.32
N MET A 651 -19.76 5.71 47.27
CA MET A 651 -19.82 5.27 45.88
C MET A 651 -18.60 5.66 45.04
N ASN A 652 -17.74 6.50 45.59
CA ASN A 652 -16.60 7.13 44.90
C ASN A 652 -16.97 7.78 43.54
N LEU A 653 -18.18 8.36 43.48
CA LEU A 653 -18.71 9.02 42.28
C LEU A 653 -18.84 10.50 42.49
N LYS A 654 -18.62 11.30 41.46
CA LYS A 654 -18.89 12.75 41.45
C LYS A 654 -20.34 12.99 41.04
N GLY A 655 -20.99 13.98 41.66
CA GLY A 655 -22.37 14.35 41.35
C GLY A 655 -22.67 15.79 41.72
N THR A 656 -23.86 16.26 41.39
CA THR A 656 -24.35 17.62 41.72
C THR A 656 -25.50 17.54 42.71
N VAL A 657 -25.47 18.36 43.68
CA VAL A 657 -26.52 18.48 44.70
C VAL A 657 -27.82 18.96 44.04
N SER A 658 -28.91 18.19 44.19
CA SER A 658 -30.22 18.50 43.58
C SER A 658 -31.21 19.15 44.56
N THR A 659 -31.07 18.93 45.88
CA THR A 659 -31.96 19.46 46.89
C THR A 659 -31.18 19.85 48.14
N THR A 660 -31.67 20.82 48.91
CA THR A 660 -31.13 21.14 50.24
C THR A 660 -31.33 19.96 51.21
N PRO A 661 -30.42 19.77 52.18
CA PRO A 661 -30.55 18.71 53.20
C PRO A 661 -31.85 18.82 54.02
N ASP A 662 -32.48 17.66 54.25
CA ASP A 662 -33.66 17.56 55.11
C ASP A 662 -33.26 17.66 56.62
N SER A 663 -34.24 17.70 57.50
CA SER A 663 -34.03 17.80 58.96
C SER A 663 -33.26 16.65 59.59
N LYS A 664 -33.05 15.57 58.80
CA LYS A 664 -32.24 14.38 59.16
C LYS A 664 -30.90 14.30 58.44
N GLY A 665 -30.51 15.35 57.70
CA GLY A 665 -29.22 15.45 56.99
C GLY A 665 -29.17 14.69 55.69
N TYR A 666 -30.29 14.28 55.09
CA TYR A 666 -30.32 13.62 53.78
C TYR A 666 -30.66 14.62 52.68
N LEU A 667 -30.00 14.44 51.54
CA LEU A 667 -30.23 15.22 50.31
C LEU A 667 -30.14 14.34 49.07
N PHE A 668 -30.67 14.84 47.96
CA PHE A 668 -30.53 14.17 46.69
C PHE A 668 -29.35 14.70 45.90
N VAL A 669 -28.48 13.75 45.41
CA VAL A 669 -27.34 14.04 44.55
C VAL A 669 -27.58 13.38 43.22
N GLN A 670 -27.40 14.15 42.15
CA GLN A 670 -27.47 13.68 40.76
C GLN A 670 -26.07 13.26 40.32
N MET A 671 -25.90 11.98 40.00
CA MET A 671 -24.64 11.37 39.52
C MET A 671 -24.87 10.86 38.11
N GLY A 672 -24.65 11.70 37.09
CA GLY A 672 -24.99 11.38 35.70
C GLY A 672 -26.52 11.21 35.54
N ILE A 673 -26.97 10.02 35.14
CA ILE A 673 -28.39 9.67 34.96
C ILE A 673 -29.07 9.15 36.25
N ILE A 674 -28.29 8.92 37.30
CA ILE A 674 -28.80 8.37 38.58
C ILE A 674 -28.96 9.48 39.61
N ARG A 675 -30.14 9.53 40.24
CA ARG A 675 -30.43 10.40 41.38
C ARG A 675 -30.55 9.55 42.64
N SER A 676 -29.63 9.76 43.59
CA SER A 676 -29.61 9.00 44.86
C SER A 676 -29.80 9.91 46.08
N LYS A 677 -30.47 9.38 47.10
CA LYS A 677 -30.60 10.05 48.42
C LYS A 677 -29.37 9.68 49.26
N VAL A 678 -28.58 10.70 49.63
CA VAL A 678 -27.30 10.51 50.34
C VAL A 678 -27.30 11.36 51.58
N HIS A 679 -26.64 10.90 52.67
CA HIS A 679 -26.48 11.65 53.90
C HIS A 679 -25.29 12.60 53.79
N ILE A 680 -25.37 13.79 54.42
CA ILE A 680 -24.35 14.84 54.34
C ILE A 680 -22.95 14.35 54.78
N SER A 681 -22.86 13.40 55.70
CA SER A 681 -21.59 12.83 56.17
C SER A 681 -20.87 11.97 55.13
N ASP A 682 -21.54 11.64 54.02
CA ASP A 682 -21.01 10.84 52.94
C ASP A 682 -20.63 11.68 51.71
N LEU A 683 -20.60 13.02 51.90
CA LEU A 683 -20.30 13.96 50.82
C LEU A 683 -19.02 14.75 51.12
N GLN A 684 -18.29 15.05 50.05
CA GLN A 684 -17.13 15.94 50.02
C GLN A 684 -17.34 16.96 48.90
N LEU A 685 -17.24 18.25 49.24
CA LEU A 685 -17.34 19.32 48.23
C LEU A 685 -16.13 19.30 47.31
N ILE A 686 -16.35 19.58 46.01
CA ILE A 686 -15.31 19.63 44.98
C ILE A 686 -15.40 21.00 44.30
N ASP A 687 -14.28 21.73 44.19
CA ASP A 687 -14.20 23.04 43.53
C ASP A 687 -14.21 22.99 42.01
N GLU A 688 -14.33 21.80 41.38
CA GLU A 688 -14.41 21.65 39.92
C GLU A 688 -15.86 21.49 39.45
N PRO A 689 -16.30 22.20 38.39
CA PRO A 689 -17.64 22.03 37.84
C PRO A 689 -17.75 20.63 37.21
N VAL A 690 -18.70 19.83 37.67
CA VAL A 690 -19.04 18.55 37.05
C VAL A 690 -19.83 18.82 35.77
N ILE A 691 -19.28 18.50 34.61
CA ILE A 691 -20.01 18.52 33.34
C ILE A 691 -21.02 17.38 33.36
N THR A 692 -22.24 17.67 33.74
CA THR A 692 -23.36 16.74 33.64
C THR A 692 -23.84 16.71 32.19
N GLY A 693 -23.65 15.58 31.50
CA GLY A 693 -24.26 15.35 30.18
C GLY A 693 -25.79 15.51 30.29
N GLY A 694 -26.35 16.31 29.36
CA GLY A 694 -27.78 16.69 29.38
C GLY A 694 -28.73 15.48 29.44
N GLY A 695 -29.70 15.57 30.31
CA GLY A 695 -30.67 14.52 30.56
C GLY A 695 -31.62 14.29 29.40
N ILE A 696 -31.83 13.02 29.08
CA ILE A 696 -32.82 12.55 28.09
C ILE A 696 -34.19 12.59 28.78
N SER A 697 -35.08 13.50 28.39
CA SER A 697 -36.48 13.48 28.84
C SER A 697 -37.31 12.62 27.88
N ARG A 698 -37.89 11.54 28.37
CA ARG A 698 -38.88 10.73 27.65
C ARG A 698 -40.25 11.34 27.77
N THR A 699 -40.80 11.84 26.68
CA THR A 699 -42.24 12.09 26.55
C THR A 699 -42.88 10.93 25.78
N SER A 700 -44.15 10.64 26.08
CA SER A 700 -44.94 9.48 25.74
C SER A 700 -45.31 9.26 24.25
N SER A 701 -44.52 9.75 23.34
CA SER A 701 -44.73 9.56 21.88
C SER A 701 -43.43 9.32 21.14
N GLY A 702 -42.69 8.29 21.47
CA GLY A 702 -41.74 7.58 20.63
C GLY A 702 -40.76 8.33 19.71
N LYS A 703 -40.52 9.63 19.86
CA LYS A 703 -39.53 10.41 19.07
C LYS A 703 -38.48 11.02 20.00
N ILE A 704 -37.24 10.57 19.79
CA ILE A 704 -36.06 11.12 20.46
C ILE A 704 -35.80 12.51 19.86
N ARG A 705 -35.96 13.57 20.66
CA ARG A 705 -35.49 14.92 20.35
C ARG A 705 -34.12 15.10 21.01
N MET A 706 -33.06 15.17 20.22
CA MET A 706 -31.76 15.69 20.66
C MET A 706 -31.92 17.21 20.96
N SER A 707 -31.45 17.69 22.09
CA SER A 707 -31.43 19.11 22.42
C SER A 707 -30.48 19.88 21.50
N LYS A 708 -31.00 20.85 20.78
CA LYS A 708 -30.26 21.76 19.89
C LYS A 708 -29.49 22.86 20.61
N SER A 709 -29.15 22.73 21.87
CA SER A 709 -28.57 23.82 22.66
C SER A 709 -27.11 24.20 22.35
N ALA A 710 -26.47 23.54 21.37
CA ALA A 710 -25.08 23.82 21.03
C ALA A 710 -24.87 24.58 19.71
N SER A 711 -25.92 25.01 19.00
CA SER A 711 -25.77 25.60 17.66
C SER A 711 -26.71 26.79 17.36
N VAL A 712 -27.26 27.48 18.37
CA VAL A 712 -28.02 28.69 18.10
C VAL A 712 -27.07 29.88 17.98
N SER A 713 -27.05 30.50 16.78
CA SER A 713 -26.24 31.70 16.54
C SER A 713 -26.69 32.85 17.42
N THR A 714 -25.76 33.68 17.86
CA THR A 714 -26.03 34.91 18.61
C THR A 714 -26.66 36.03 17.75
N GLU A 715 -26.72 35.80 16.44
CA GLU A 715 -27.24 36.80 15.50
C GLU A 715 -28.10 36.09 14.40
N ILE A 716 -29.22 36.74 14.06
CA ILE A 716 -30.05 36.36 12.91
C ILE A 716 -30.04 37.48 11.86
N ASN A 717 -29.85 37.12 10.60
CA ASN A 717 -29.83 38.04 9.46
C ASN A 717 -31.13 37.92 8.67
N LEU A 718 -31.92 39.00 8.61
CA LEU A 718 -33.21 39.07 7.95
C LEU A 718 -33.20 40.06 6.76
N LEU A 719 -32.02 40.43 6.26
CA LEU A 719 -31.86 41.32 5.09
C LEU A 719 -32.52 40.69 3.86
N GLY A 720 -33.25 41.53 3.12
CA GLY A 720 -33.89 41.06 1.88
C GLY A 720 -35.19 40.26 2.05
N ARG A 721 -35.63 39.98 3.29
CA ARG A 721 -36.90 39.28 3.60
C ARG A 721 -38.08 40.24 3.57
N THR A 722 -39.26 39.72 3.22
CA THR A 722 -40.52 40.41 3.46
C THR A 722 -40.85 40.47 4.97
N VAL A 723 -41.72 41.35 5.41
CA VAL A 723 -42.08 41.50 6.83
C VAL A 723 -42.64 40.18 7.41
N ASP A 724 -43.49 39.49 6.63
CA ASP A 724 -44.16 38.25 7.07
C ASP A 724 -43.16 37.05 7.15
N GLU A 725 -42.27 36.93 6.19
CA GLU A 725 -41.21 35.91 6.19
C GLU A 725 -40.23 36.15 7.37
N ALA A 726 -39.82 37.42 7.57
CA ALA A 726 -38.92 37.75 8.65
C ALA A 726 -39.54 37.48 10.05
N ILE A 727 -40.84 37.73 10.23
CA ILE A 727 -41.53 37.41 11.49
C ILE A 727 -41.59 35.93 11.72
N ALA A 728 -41.84 35.10 10.68
CA ALA A 728 -41.89 33.65 10.80
C ALA A 728 -40.51 33.04 11.14
N GLU A 729 -39.43 33.53 10.55
CA GLU A 729 -38.05 33.09 10.90
C GLU A 729 -37.65 33.56 12.27
N LEU A 730 -37.99 34.79 12.62
CA LEU A 730 -37.70 35.43 13.92
C LEU A 730 -38.39 34.70 15.09
N ASP A 731 -39.65 34.32 14.93
CA ASP A 731 -40.43 33.57 15.92
C ASP A 731 -39.72 32.29 16.33
N LYS A 732 -39.33 31.50 15.36
CA LYS A 732 -38.60 30.25 15.57
C LYS A 732 -37.22 30.48 16.21
N TYR A 733 -36.49 31.50 15.75
CA TYR A 733 -35.18 31.82 16.26
C TYR A 733 -35.23 32.33 17.73
N LEU A 734 -36.18 33.18 18.10
CA LEU A 734 -36.34 33.67 19.46
C LEU A 734 -36.71 32.54 20.44
N ASP A 735 -37.56 31.59 20.02
CA ASP A 735 -37.86 30.40 20.80
C ASP A 735 -36.63 29.53 21.02
N ASP A 736 -35.86 29.27 19.96
CA ASP A 736 -34.63 28.47 20.04
C ASP A 736 -33.57 29.18 20.90
N ALA A 737 -33.41 30.49 20.80
CA ALA A 737 -32.48 31.30 21.58
C ALA A 737 -32.88 31.38 23.06
N TYR A 738 -34.17 31.53 23.36
CA TYR A 738 -34.70 31.49 24.71
C TYR A 738 -34.54 30.14 25.40
N LEU A 739 -34.81 29.05 24.67
CA LEU A 739 -34.59 27.68 25.14
C LEU A 739 -33.09 27.36 25.32
N ALA A 740 -32.21 28.03 24.57
CA ALA A 740 -30.77 27.95 24.73
C ALA A 740 -30.23 28.82 25.91
N HIS A 741 -31.12 29.52 26.65
CA HIS A 741 -30.77 30.43 27.75
C HIS A 741 -29.79 31.53 27.37
N MET A 742 -29.90 32.05 26.15
CA MET A 742 -29.07 33.17 25.73
C MET A 742 -29.51 34.47 26.45
N PRO A 743 -28.56 35.28 26.95
CA PRO A 743 -28.91 36.54 27.65
C PRO A 743 -29.43 37.60 26.67
N SER A 744 -28.91 37.65 25.46
CA SER A 744 -29.31 38.57 24.40
C SER A 744 -28.99 38.04 23.02
N VAL A 745 -29.69 38.52 22.00
CA VAL A 745 -29.46 38.18 20.59
C VAL A 745 -29.53 39.42 19.69
N ARG A 746 -28.92 39.38 18.54
CA ARG A 746 -28.86 40.42 17.52
C ARG A 746 -29.74 40.10 16.35
N ILE A 747 -30.54 41.01 15.89
CA ILE A 747 -31.45 40.90 14.75
C ILE A 747 -31.02 41.94 13.70
N VAL A 748 -30.47 41.48 12.58
CA VAL A 748 -30.02 42.31 11.47
C VAL A 748 -31.15 42.43 10.46
N HIS A 749 -31.73 43.64 10.31
CA HIS A 749 -32.85 43.95 9.38
C HIS A 749 -32.53 45.03 8.37
N GLY A 750 -31.36 45.65 8.48
CA GLY A 750 -30.92 46.70 7.55
C GLY A 750 -31.58 48.05 7.80
N LYS A 751 -31.01 49.09 7.17
CA LYS A 751 -31.46 50.48 7.32
C LYS A 751 -32.60 50.83 6.36
N GLY A 752 -32.74 50.19 5.19
CA GLY A 752 -33.73 50.34 4.11
C GLY A 752 -34.88 51.36 4.34
N THR A 753 -36.08 51.09 3.86
CA THR A 753 -37.27 51.96 4.06
C THR A 753 -37.80 51.97 5.50
N GLY A 754 -37.26 51.14 6.35
CA GLY A 754 -37.68 50.97 7.73
C GLY A 754 -38.95 50.12 7.94
N ALA A 755 -39.52 49.55 6.89
CA ALA A 755 -40.71 48.72 6.95
C ALA A 755 -40.44 47.43 7.77
N LEU A 756 -39.33 46.75 7.48
CA LEU A 756 -38.90 45.53 8.16
C LEU A 756 -38.62 45.81 9.65
N ARG A 757 -37.91 46.87 9.97
CA ARG A 757 -37.67 47.32 11.36
C ARG A 757 -38.95 47.53 12.11
N LYS A 758 -39.94 48.29 11.52
CA LYS A 758 -41.25 48.52 12.17
C LYS A 758 -42.01 47.22 12.42
N GLY A 759 -42.00 46.29 11.45
CA GLY A 759 -42.65 45.00 11.58
C GLY A 759 -42.05 44.19 12.72
N ILE A 760 -40.70 44.08 12.77
CA ILE A 760 -39.95 43.35 13.79
C ILE A 760 -40.20 43.98 15.18
N HIS A 761 -40.09 45.30 15.34
CA HIS A 761 -40.35 45.99 16.61
C HIS A 761 -41.81 45.81 17.09
N ASN A 762 -42.78 45.81 16.20
CA ASN A 762 -44.18 45.57 16.56
C ASN A 762 -44.42 44.12 17.00
N TYR A 763 -43.68 43.18 16.40
CA TYR A 763 -43.71 41.77 16.78
C TYR A 763 -43.06 41.57 18.18
N LEU A 764 -41.84 42.07 18.40
CA LEU A 764 -41.10 41.97 19.66
C LEU A 764 -41.87 42.51 20.87
N ARG A 765 -42.64 43.63 20.70
CA ARG A 765 -43.49 44.17 21.76
C ARG A 765 -44.56 43.22 22.27
N ARG A 766 -44.96 42.23 21.47
CA ARG A 766 -46.00 41.25 21.78
C ARG A 766 -45.45 39.98 22.36
N GLN A 767 -44.14 39.78 22.31
CA GLN A 767 -43.50 38.55 22.77
C GLN A 767 -43.29 38.60 24.31
N LYS A 768 -43.82 37.54 24.97
CA LYS A 768 -43.74 37.44 26.46
C LYS A 768 -42.33 37.10 26.95
N ILE A 769 -41.49 36.50 26.10
CA ILE A 769 -40.13 36.08 26.44
C ILE A 769 -39.09 37.19 26.33
N VAL A 770 -39.44 38.30 25.67
CA VAL A 770 -38.57 39.48 25.50
C VAL A 770 -38.69 40.37 26.72
N GLN A 771 -37.57 40.77 27.31
CA GLN A 771 -37.50 41.71 28.42
C GLN A 771 -37.43 43.14 27.87
N ASP A 772 -36.50 43.40 26.97
CA ASP A 772 -36.29 44.70 26.35
C ASP A 772 -35.64 44.54 24.98
N PHE A 773 -35.78 45.53 24.11
CA PHE A 773 -35.09 45.61 22.85
C PHE A 773 -34.79 47.06 22.46
N HIS A 774 -33.60 47.28 21.91
CA HIS A 774 -33.12 48.58 21.45
C HIS A 774 -32.30 48.45 20.14
N LEU A 775 -32.12 49.57 19.45
CA LEU A 775 -31.23 49.61 18.27
C LEU A 775 -29.77 49.56 18.75
N ALA A 776 -28.93 48.92 17.94
CA ALA A 776 -27.50 48.83 18.23
C ALA A 776 -26.83 50.22 18.20
N GLU A 777 -25.75 50.38 18.94
CA GLU A 777 -24.96 51.61 18.99
C GLU A 777 -24.11 51.83 17.73
N PHE A 778 -23.58 53.04 17.60
CA PHE A 778 -22.74 53.44 16.48
C PHE A 778 -21.45 52.58 16.47
N GLY A 779 -21.25 51.81 15.41
CA GLY A 779 -20.13 50.82 15.28
C GLY A 779 -20.58 49.38 15.41
N GLU A 780 -21.77 49.07 15.96
CA GLU A 780 -22.32 47.71 16.07
C GLU A 780 -23.46 47.40 15.12
N GLY A 781 -23.61 48.15 14.02
CA GLY A 781 -24.64 47.97 13.03
C GLY A 781 -25.70 49.06 13.01
N ASP A 782 -25.68 50.01 13.97
CA ASP A 782 -26.47 51.24 14.04
C ASP A 782 -28.00 50.97 13.84
N ALA A 783 -28.72 51.83 13.16
CA ALA A 783 -30.18 51.73 12.93
C ALA A 783 -30.60 50.50 12.08
N GLY A 784 -29.66 49.65 11.63
CA GLY A 784 -29.90 48.42 10.87
C GLY A 784 -29.95 47.15 11.71
N VAL A 785 -29.63 47.22 13.01
CA VAL A 785 -29.60 46.06 13.91
C VAL A 785 -30.43 46.36 15.15
N THR A 786 -31.20 45.41 15.67
CA THR A 786 -31.90 45.45 16.95
C THR A 786 -31.35 44.39 17.88
N ILE A 787 -30.98 44.79 19.09
CA ILE A 787 -30.55 43.90 20.16
C ILE A 787 -31.75 43.58 21.03
N VAL A 788 -31.97 42.28 21.28
CA VAL A 788 -33.09 41.78 22.11
C VAL A 788 -32.54 41.11 23.34
N THR A 789 -33.05 41.47 24.51
CA THR A 789 -32.70 40.85 25.79
C THR A 789 -33.89 40.02 26.29
N PHE A 790 -33.63 38.81 26.76
CA PHE A 790 -34.68 37.90 27.25
C PHE A 790 -34.93 38.03 28.72
N LYS A 791 -36.15 37.70 29.13
CA LYS A 791 -36.48 37.55 30.55
C LYS A 791 -35.77 36.35 31.14
N LYS A 792 -35.13 36.53 32.27
CA LYS A 792 -34.47 35.46 33.02
C LYS A 792 -35.44 34.42 33.59
#